data_0f24157b324374455a57180f8815086a
#
_entry.id   0f24157b324374455a57180f8815086a
#
_cell.length_a   1.000
_cell.length_b   1.000
_cell.length_c   1.000
_cell.angle_alpha   90.00
_cell.angle_beta   90.00
_cell.angle_gamma   90.00
#
_symmetry.space_group_name_H-M   'P 1'
#
loop_
_entity.id
_entity.type
_entity.pdbx_description
1 polymer ?
#
loop_
_entity_poly.entity_id
_entity_poly.type
_entity_poly.pdbx_seq_one_letter_code
_entity_poly.pdbx_strand_id
1 'polypeptide(L)'
;MPENRGPVPPRVPRQAPSSRSGRRGATRPTGVGWWQTPKPAAAKRHSVSTIPALRPPSSSGGETPTGDEPTVATAAVTPASATASRPGPQGPLDLLRRALGDRPTSQHRRPLTPEQRTARRRRRIRFGVLGGIASVVLLPLLMLGFGWLFFAVPTPDEAVNNQVALISYADGSQLTRLVPEQGNRTKVATEQIPVPVRNAVLSAEDRSFYSNPGFDFSGIARAAWNQLRGGVGGGSTITQQYVKNALVGDQVSIWRKYKELIISLKVSQEKSKDEILTDYLNTIYFGRGAYGIQSASQAYFGKNVAQLTAPEGALLAGVIQSPSRWDPALDPAKAVQRWDFVMDGMVSQGWLSPAERAAATFPATAQRRTGSSGSFSDSRGHVVNAVKAELDSLGISDQEFSQDGLRITTTIDPAQQQKAVDAAHQTLAGQPGNLRSAVVAVDPRSGGIKAYYGGDNGVGLDYARVRKQPGSTFKPFVALAALMHDPPIGLGTTFNGKEQKGLRNADGADCARCDVKQAMTISNNVVFTTLAAKVGPDSVAAAAKAAGITSPLDDPDARLALGNKEITPLELASAYATIADGGVWHSPHVISSIVTSDNRVLYQAPESSGERRFSVQVARNVTEAMLGVAPNDGLELPGNQPVAAKTGTVQSRFDGENNDAWMSGFTPTLSTTVWIGTDMNSPIRTASGRPIEGATVPGKVWQRFMSDAVEDEPTKGFGTFTPIGEAPSELPPNAPTTSATPTPSASAEPSVPPSGSEVPPPPPPDPAAPPADESTAPAPDQQGDPSEGRTLFGGNPGTTTTTPPAPDAEPGLQDCSTTPCG
;
A
#
# COMPACT_ATOMS: atom_id res chain seq x y z
N MET A 1 -15.89 -72.36 -24.78
CA MET A 1 -14.71 -73.22 -25.14
C MET A 1 -13.78 -72.35 -25.98
N PRO A 2 -12.48 -72.32 -25.75
CA PRO A 2 -11.74 -72.49 -24.47
C PRO A 2 -10.96 -71.22 -24.10
N GLU A 3 -10.62 -71.13 -22.85
CA GLU A 3 -9.57 -70.45 -22.13
C GLU A 3 -8.28 -70.15 -22.89
N ASN A 4 -7.71 -68.98 -22.63
CA ASN A 4 -6.25 -68.94 -22.61
C ASN A 4 -5.79 -67.91 -21.52
N ARG A 5 -5.04 -68.43 -20.56
CA ARG A 5 -4.38 -67.72 -19.47
C ARG A 5 -3.04 -67.19 -19.95
N GLY A 6 -2.73 -65.96 -19.72
CA GLY A 6 -1.41 -65.40 -19.89
C GLY A 6 -0.75 -65.07 -18.53
N PRO A 7 0.58 -64.90 -18.46
CA PRO A 7 1.37 -65.20 -17.25
C PRO A 7 1.60 -64.03 -16.30
N VAL A 8 1.79 -64.39 -15.02
CA VAL A 8 2.10 -63.54 -13.86
C VAL A 8 3.57 -63.13 -13.86
N PRO A 9 3.94 -61.86 -13.54
CA PRO A 9 5.34 -61.50 -13.32
C PRO A 9 5.83 -61.81 -11.89
N PRO A 10 7.17 -61.96 -11.68
CA PRO A 10 7.75 -62.54 -10.48
C PRO A 10 7.93 -61.54 -9.33
N ARG A 11 7.79 -62.04 -8.11
CA ARG A 11 8.04 -61.40 -6.82
C ARG A 11 9.52 -61.25 -6.52
N VAL A 12 9.90 -60.11 -5.98
CA VAL A 12 11.20 -59.83 -5.35
C VAL A 12 11.12 -60.17 -3.86
N PRO A 13 12.14 -60.83 -3.24
CA PRO A 13 12.09 -61.29 -1.87
C PRO A 13 12.45 -60.25 -0.84
N ARG A 14 11.73 -60.27 0.27
CA ARG A 14 12.04 -59.60 1.55
C ARG A 14 13.19 -60.29 2.25
N GLN A 15 14.14 -59.53 2.78
CA GLN A 15 15.03 -60.01 3.85
C GLN A 15 14.60 -59.39 5.18
N ALA A 16 14.45 -60.23 6.19
CA ALA A 16 14.18 -59.93 7.58
C ALA A 16 15.45 -60.14 8.45
N PRO A 17 15.48 -59.64 9.70
CA PRO A 17 16.70 -59.28 10.40
C PRO A 17 17.29 -60.43 11.26
N SER A 18 18.60 -60.33 11.52
CA SER A 18 19.24 -61.17 12.54
C SER A 18 19.92 -60.34 13.63
N SER A 19 19.62 -60.72 14.84
CA SER A 19 20.14 -60.27 16.12
C SER A 19 21.50 -60.96 16.48
N ARG A 20 22.29 -60.28 17.27
CA ARG A 20 23.07 -60.70 18.45
C ARG A 20 24.53 -60.25 18.52
N SER A 21 24.74 -59.43 19.51
CA SER A 21 25.74 -59.53 20.62
C SER A 21 27.23 -59.84 20.32
N GLY A 22 28.09 -59.02 20.89
CA GLY A 22 29.45 -59.46 21.19
C GLY A 22 30.49 -58.40 21.52
N ARG A 23 30.80 -58.32 22.73
CA ARG A 23 31.78 -57.52 23.48
C ARG A 23 33.23 -57.46 22.93
N ARG A 24 33.86 -56.27 23.30
CA ARG A 24 35.27 -56.07 23.71
C ARG A 24 36.36 -55.89 22.64
N GLY A 25 37.14 -54.86 22.87
CA GLY A 25 38.54 -54.84 22.55
C GLY A 25 39.11 -53.47 22.14
N ALA A 26 39.82 -52.86 23.03
CA ALA A 26 40.63 -51.66 22.86
C ALA A 26 41.71 -51.80 21.75
N THR A 27 42.00 -50.69 21.09
CA THR A 27 43.40 -50.12 21.00
C THR A 27 43.38 -48.89 20.09
N ARG A 28 43.97 -47.78 20.60
CA ARG A 28 44.49 -46.63 19.85
C ARG A 28 45.80 -47.05 19.14
N PRO A 29 46.33 -46.37 18.12
CA PRO A 29 46.88 -45.05 18.30
C PRO A 29 46.83 -44.04 17.10
N THR A 30 46.99 -42.75 17.40
CA THR A 30 47.81 -41.67 16.78
C THR A 30 47.54 -41.33 15.30
N GLY A 31 47.34 -40.10 14.91
CA GLY A 31 47.85 -38.82 15.27
C GLY A 31 47.45 -37.70 14.29
N VAL A 32 47.62 -36.45 14.74
CA VAL A 32 47.90 -35.20 14.03
C VAL A 32 46.75 -34.62 13.21
N GLY A 33 46.23 -33.43 13.39
CA GLY A 33 46.57 -32.24 14.13
C GLY A 33 45.80 -31.05 13.66
N TRP A 34 45.54 -30.10 14.57
CA TRP A 34 45.33 -28.67 14.36
C TRP A 34 44.02 -28.22 13.68
N TRP A 35 43.09 -27.51 14.37
CA TRP A 35 43.14 -26.13 14.84
C TRP A 35 42.18 -25.91 16.04
N GLN A 36 42.70 -25.17 17.04
CA GLN A 36 41.97 -24.78 18.25
C GLN A 36 41.39 -23.38 18.08
N THR A 37 40.14 -23.20 18.52
CA THR A 37 39.55 -21.90 18.78
C THR A 37 39.90 -21.44 20.20
N PRO A 38 40.25 -20.15 20.43
CA PRO A 38 40.48 -19.65 21.79
C PRO A 38 39.19 -19.13 22.41
N LYS A 39 39.01 -19.48 23.70
CA LYS A 39 38.03 -18.88 24.62
C LYS A 39 38.45 -17.46 25.00
N PRO A 40 37.53 -16.51 25.23
CA PRO A 40 37.90 -15.19 25.76
C PRO A 40 38.18 -15.25 27.26
N ALA A 41 39.25 -14.59 27.65
CA ALA A 41 39.70 -14.40 29.00
C ALA A 41 38.93 -13.26 29.71
N ALA A 42 38.70 -13.45 31.00
CA ALA A 42 38.15 -12.49 31.94
C ALA A 42 39.03 -11.21 32.05
N ALA A 43 38.45 -10.03 31.82
CA ALA A 43 39.10 -8.77 32.08
C ALA A 43 38.68 -8.19 33.43
N LYS A 44 39.67 -7.83 34.22
CA LYS A 44 39.62 -7.24 35.57
C LYS A 44 38.99 -5.84 35.53
N ARG A 45 38.21 -5.56 36.54
CA ARG A 45 37.72 -4.22 36.92
C ARG A 45 38.89 -3.34 37.32
N HIS A 46 39.02 -2.16 36.72
CA HIS A 46 39.74 -1.02 37.31
C HIS A 46 38.73 0.12 37.50
N SER A 47 38.66 0.55 38.74
CA SER A 47 37.96 1.72 39.23
C SER A 47 38.74 2.99 38.81
N VAL A 48 38.03 3.96 38.24
CA VAL A 48 38.52 5.34 38.11
C VAL A 48 37.39 6.31 38.47
N SER A 49 37.59 6.91 39.57
CA SER A 49 37.40 8.27 40.05
C SER A 49 36.33 9.18 39.38
N THR A 50 35.43 9.56 40.22
CA THR A 50 34.42 10.64 40.19
C THR A 50 35.01 12.02 39.85
N ILE A 51 34.34 12.77 38.97
CA ILE A 51 34.41 14.23 38.86
C ILE A 51 32.97 14.78 38.92
N PRO A 52 32.70 15.89 39.64
CA PRO A 52 31.39 16.23 40.14
C PRO A 52 30.54 17.06 39.17
N ALA A 53 29.21 16.84 39.31
CA ALA A 53 28.17 17.60 38.62
C ALA A 53 28.08 19.03 39.13
N LEU A 54 28.02 19.98 38.24
CA LEU A 54 27.61 21.36 38.49
C LEU A 54 26.06 21.45 38.43
N ARG A 55 25.46 21.82 39.57
CA ARG A 55 24.05 22.23 39.67
C ARG A 55 23.92 23.69 39.21
N PRO A 56 22.80 24.09 38.60
CA PRO A 56 22.42 25.50 38.47
C PRO A 56 21.71 26.00 39.74
N PRO A 57 21.78 27.31 40.04
CA PRO A 57 21.26 27.86 41.28
C PRO A 57 19.76 28.11 41.22
N SER A 58 19.11 27.83 42.33
CA SER A 58 17.77 28.26 42.69
C SER A 58 17.77 29.73 43.10
N SER A 59 16.80 30.50 42.62
CA SER A 59 16.40 31.77 43.27
C SER A 59 14.90 31.79 43.52
N SER A 60 14.65 32.10 44.77
CA SER A 60 13.37 32.28 45.45
C SER A 60 12.70 33.60 45.12
N GLY A 61 11.37 33.56 45.03
CA GLY A 61 10.49 34.44 45.79
C GLY A 61 10.08 35.75 45.15
N GLY A 62 8.78 35.99 45.08
CA GLY A 62 8.17 37.29 45.38
C GLY A 62 7.19 37.80 44.32
N GLU A 63 5.92 37.54 44.57
CA GLU A 63 4.77 38.45 44.45
C GLU A 63 4.39 39.15 43.16
N THR A 64 3.18 38.83 42.69
CA THR A 64 2.26 39.62 41.87
C THR A 64 1.87 40.95 42.56
N PRO A 65 1.43 42.05 41.87
CA PRO A 65 0.06 42.04 41.38
C PRO A 65 -0.24 42.75 40.04
N THR A 66 -1.32 42.28 39.42
CA THR A 66 -2.45 43.01 38.74
C THR A 66 -2.23 44.32 38.01
N GLY A 67 -2.78 44.43 36.78
CA GLY A 67 -3.43 45.66 36.36
C GLY A 67 -3.26 46.03 34.89
N ASP A 68 -4.33 45.82 34.15
CA ASP A 68 -4.90 46.69 33.13
C ASP A 68 -4.16 46.98 31.81
N GLU A 69 -4.77 46.51 30.77
CA GLU A 69 -4.91 47.21 29.46
C GLU A 69 -5.48 48.65 29.68
N PRO A 70 -5.23 49.66 28.83
CA PRO A 70 -5.97 49.74 27.58
C PRO A 70 -5.28 50.42 26.39
N THR A 71 -5.76 50.02 25.25
CA THR A 71 -6.16 50.75 24.01
C THR A 71 -5.75 52.21 23.76
N VAL A 72 -5.41 52.47 22.48
CA VAL A 72 -5.85 53.56 21.59
C VAL A 72 -4.95 54.81 21.43
N ALA A 73 -4.80 55.11 20.17
CA ALA A 73 -4.90 56.35 19.43
C ALA A 73 -3.65 56.99 18.84
N THR A 74 -3.72 56.97 17.55
CA THR A 74 -3.41 58.02 16.56
C THR A 74 -3.14 59.42 17.09
N ALA A 75 -2.04 60.06 16.67
CA ALA A 75 -2.07 61.43 16.19
C ALA A 75 -0.75 61.84 15.50
N ALA A 76 -0.94 62.41 14.34
CA ALA A 76 0.03 63.21 13.64
C ALA A 76 0.31 64.53 14.32
N VAL A 77 1.55 65.09 14.25
CA VAL A 77 1.87 66.53 14.13
C VAL A 77 3.32 66.68 13.70
N THR A 78 3.58 67.27 12.58
CA THR A 78 4.76 68.10 12.23
C THR A 78 4.63 69.50 12.89
N PRO A 79 5.62 70.43 12.92
CA PRO A 79 6.93 70.52 12.29
C PRO A 79 8.04 71.19 13.14
N ALA A 80 9.15 71.43 12.49
CA ALA A 80 10.06 72.54 12.55
C ALA A 80 11.40 72.46 13.28
N SER A 81 12.39 72.71 12.49
CA SER A 81 13.52 73.56 12.53
C SER A 81 14.81 73.25 13.26
N ALA A 82 15.79 73.18 12.42
CA ALA A 82 17.13 73.85 12.46
C ALA A 82 18.18 73.37 13.49
N THR A 83 19.26 72.84 13.04
CA THR A 83 20.56 73.46 12.85
C THR A 83 21.73 72.52 12.82
N ALA A 84 22.48 72.66 11.77
CA ALA A 84 23.96 72.65 11.66
C ALA A 84 24.80 71.41 12.10
N SER A 85 25.43 70.81 11.05
CA SER A 85 26.89 70.61 10.91
C SER A 85 27.54 69.37 11.49
N ARG A 86 27.93 68.43 10.66
CA ARG A 86 29.31 68.07 10.23
C ARG A 86 29.40 66.81 9.51
N PRO A 87 30.34 66.63 8.53
CA PRO A 87 30.25 65.53 7.52
C PRO A 87 30.89 64.22 7.96
N GLY A 88 30.23 63.13 7.65
CA GLY A 88 30.74 61.78 7.72
C GLY A 88 31.06 61.23 6.31
N PRO A 89 31.79 60.14 6.18
CA PRO A 89 32.51 59.73 4.95
C PRO A 89 31.55 59.23 3.84
N GLN A 90 31.88 59.64 2.63
CA GLN A 90 31.15 59.37 1.40
C GLN A 90 31.32 57.90 0.98
N GLY A 91 30.22 57.21 0.80
CA GLY A 91 30.19 55.84 0.26
C GLY A 91 30.20 55.78 -1.28
N PRO A 92 30.50 54.63 -1.87
CA PRO A 92 30.76 54.50 -3.34
C PRO A 92 29.56 54.78 -4.25
N LEU A 93 28.38 55.09 -3.74
CA LEU A 93 27.17 55.42 -4.51
C LEU A 93 27.15 56.88 -5.02
N ASP A 94 27.94 57.79 -4.44
CA ASP A 94 28.01 59.18 -4.90
C ASP A 94 28.88 59.36 -6.15
N LEU A 95 29.75 58.44 -6.49
CA LEU A 95 30.52 58.44 -7.75
C LEU A 95 29.63 58.08 -8.96
N LEU A 96 28.61 57.26 -8.76
CA LEU A 96 27.67 56.89 -9.83
C LEU A 96 26.65 58.03 -10.14
N ARG A 97 26.35 58.85 -9.17
CA ARG A 97 25.46 60.02 -9.39
C ARG A 97 26.14 61.17 -10.18
N ARG A 98 27.47 61.30 -10.05
CA ARG A 98 28.23 62.33 -10.84
C ARG A 98 28.46 61.91 -12.29
N ALA A 99 28.42 60.62 -12.59
CA ALA A 99 28.59 60.11 -13.96
C ALA A 99 27.33 60.22 -14.81
N LEU A 100 26.16 60.50 -14.20
CA LEU A 100 24.86 60.60 -14.87
C LEU A 100 24.40 62.06 -15.09
N GLY A 101 25.32 63.03 -15.16
CA GLY A 101 25.15 64.36 -15.71
C GLY A 101 23.87 65.10 -15.30
N ASP A 102 24.02 66.23 -14.63
CA ASP A 102 22.96 67.22 -14.31
C ASP A 102 22.05 67.45 -15.51
N ARG A 103 20.75 67.26 -15.28
CA ARG A 103 19.73 67.67 -16.25
C ARG A 103 19.59 69.17 -16.25
N PRO A 104 19.82 69.83 -17.39
CA PRO A 104 19.51 71.28 -17.46
C PRO A 104 17.99 71.48 -17.41
N THR A 105 17.59 72.41 -16.58
CA THR A 105 16.22 72.85 -16.38
C THR A 105 15.61 73.35 -17.70
N SER A 106 14.41 72.88 -17.94
CA SER A 106 13.34 73.34 -18.83
C SER A 106 13.67 74.42 -19.84
N GLN A 107 14.09 74.01 -21.03
CA GLN A 107 13.84 74.81 -22.26
C GLN A 107 12.64 74.13 -22.98
N HIS A 108 11.71 74.93 -23.44
CA HIS A 108 10.52 74.56 -24.19
C HIS A 108 10.83 73.59 -25.31
N ARG A 109 10.48 72.38 -25.12
CA ARG A 109 10.55 71.35 -26.19
C ARG A 109 9.46 71.64 -27.21
N ARG A 110 9.86 72.10 -28.39
CA ARG A 110 8.95 72.21 -29.55
C ARG A 110 8.29 70.85 -29.72
N PRO A 111 6.96 70.82 -30.01
CA PRO A 111 6.28 69.53 -30.24
C PRO A 111 6.86 68.82 -31.48
N LEU A 112 7.25 67.60 -31.28
CA LEU A 112 7.79 66.74 -32.35
C LEU A 112 6.74 66.53 -33.43
N THR A 113 7.13 66.69 -34.68
CA THR A 113 6.28 66.45 -35.85
C THR A 113 5.81 64.99 -35.90
N PRO A 114 4.68 64.67 -36.51
CA PRO A 114 4.16 63.27 -36.57
C PRO A 114 5.21 62.31 -37.13
N GLU A 115 6.03 62.69 -38.07
CA GLU A 115 7.11 61.88 -38.64
C GLU A 115 8.24 61.62 -37.65
N GLN A 116 8.60 62.62 -36.84
CA GLN A 116 9.62 62.46 -35.79
C GLN A 116 9.12 61.56 -34.65
N ARG A 117 7.82 61.55 -34.37
CA ARG A 117 7.19 60.66 -33.40
C ARG A 117 7.22 59.23 -33.91
N THR A 118 6.93 58.98 -35.15
CA THR A 118 6.97 57.66 -35.77
C THR A 118 8.40 57.09 -35.90
N ALA A 119 9.37 57.93 -36.28
CA ALA A 119 10.78 57.60 -36.31
C ALA A 119 11.35 57.20 -34.92
N ARG A 120 10.99 57.99 -33.88
CA ARG A 120 11.35 57.65 -32.46
C ARG A 120 10.67 56.36 -32.00
N ARG A 121 9.41 56.13 -32.37
CA ARG A 121 8.68 54.88 -32.01
C ARG A 121 9.35 53.68 -32.72
N ARG A 122 9.66 53.78 -34.00
CA ARG A 122 10.37 52.71 -34.76
C ARG A 122 11.75 52.43 -34.16
N ARG A 123 12.49 53.48 -33.77
CA ARG A 123 13.81 53.32 -33.13
C ARG A 123 13.70 52.64 -31.75
N ARG A 124 12.70 52.99 -30.90
CA ARG A 124 12.45 52.33 -29.64
C ARG A 124 12.04 50.87 -29.82
N ILE A 125 11.19 50.55 -30.80
CA ILE A 125 10.80 49.18 -31.13
C ILE A 125 12.03 48.42 -31.60
N ARG A 126 12.85 48.95 -32.48
CA ARG A 126 14.09 48.29 -32.94
C ARG A 126 15.06 48.02 -31.80
N PHE A 127 15.27 48.98 -30.92
CA PHE A 127 16.11 48.78 -29.71
C PHE A 127 15.47 47.79 -28.72
N GLY A 128 14.13 47.80 -28.58
CA GLY A 128 13.42 46.83 -27.78
C GLY A 128 13.55 45.41 -28.36
N VAL A 129 13.41 45.26 -29.67
CA VAL A 129 13.55 43.96 -30.36
C VAL A 129 15.03 43.47 -30.29
N LEU A 130 15.99 44.37 -30.54
CA LEU A 130 17.42 44.03 -30.42
C LEU A 130 17.81 43.69 -28.99
N GLY A 131 17.30 44.42 -28.01
CA GLY A 131 17.47 44.14 -26.58
C GLY A 131 16.81 42.83 -26.18
N GLY A 132 15.61 42.55 -26.70
CA GLY A 132 14.93 41.28 -26.51
C GLY A 132 15.71 40.10 -27.08
N ILE A 133 16.20 40.23 -28.32
CA ILE A 133 17.05 39.21 -28.95
C ILE A 133 18.35 39.04 -28.17
N ALA A 134 19.00 40.15 -27.80
CA ALA A 134 20.21 40.07 -26.98
C ALA A 134 19.97 39.40 -25.63
N SER A 135 18.84 39.67 -24.97
CA SER A 135 18.47 39.04 -23.70
C SER A 135 18.22 37.55 -23.87
N VAL A 136 17.58 37.11 -24.95
CA VAL A 136 17.33 35.69 -25.24
C VAL A 136 18.62 34.92 -25.45
N VAL A 137 19.69 35.58 -25.93
CA VAL A 137 21.00 34.95 -26.14
C VAL A 137 21.91 35.09 -24.92
N LEU A 138 21.99 36.26 -24.33
CA LEU A 138 22.89 36.57 -23.20
C LEU A 138 22.45 35.89 -21.89
N LEU A 139 21.15 35.86 -21.61
CA LEU A 139 20.66 35.33 -20.36
C LEU A 139 20.98 33.80 -20.19
N PRO A 140 20.74 32.95 -21.20
CA PRO A 140 21.18 31.55 -21.14
C PRO A 140 22.70 31.38 -21.02
N LEU A 141 23.48 32.22 -21.70
CA LEU A 141 24.96 32.18 -21.61
C LEU A 141 25.44 32.57 -20.23
N LEU A 142 24.84 33.58 -19.61
CA LEU A 142 25.14 34.00 -18.23
C LEU A 142 24.73 32.92 -17.24
N MET A 143 23.57 32.28 -17.43
CA MET A 143 23.14 31.16 -16.64
C MET A 143 24.12 29.97 -16.78
N LEU A 144 24.53 29.64 -18.00
CA LEU A 144 25.56 28.61 -18.27
C LEU A 144 26.87 28.90 -17.54
N GLY A 145 27.36 30.15 -17.66
CA GLY A 145 28.60 30.59 -16.97
C GLY A 145 28.46 30.53 -15.44
N PHE A 146 27.33 30.97 -14.91
CA PHE A 146 27.04 30.88 -13.49
C PHE A 146 27.02 29.41 -13.00
N GLY A 147 26.25 28.54 -13.67
CA GLY A 147 26.22 27.12 -13.32
C GLY A 147 27.58 26.46 -13.41
N TRP A 148 28.38 26.82 -14.42
CA TRP A 148 29.75 26.34 -14.59
C TRP A 148 30.66 26.71 -13.41
N LEU A 149 30.54 27.90 -12.87
CA LEU A 149 31.37 28.37 -11.76
C LEU A 149 30.95 27.77 -10.40
N PHE A 150 29.66 27.58 -10.21
CA PHE A 150 29.12 27.27 -8.89
C PHE A 150 28.75 25.80 -8.66
N PHE A 151 28.55 24.98 -9.71
CA PHE A 151 28.26 23.57 -9.53
C PHE A 151 29.54 22.73 -9.62
N ALA A 152 29.92 22.09 -8.52
CA ALA A 152 30.93 21.04 -8.52
C ALA A 152 30.34 19.74 -9.07
N VAL A 153 31.20 18.89 -9.65
CA VAL A 153 30.84 17.50 -9.98
C VAL A 153 30.95 16.69 -8.70
N PRO A 154 29.84 16.15 -8.14
CA PRO A 154 29.93 15.33 -6.93
C PRO A 154 30.70 14.04 -7.22
N THR A 155 31.38 13.50 -6.22
CA THR A 155 31.96 12.17 -6.34
C THR A 155 30.87 11.10 -6.25
N PRO A 156 31.00 9.95 -6.95
CA PRO A 156 30.02 8.86 -6.85
C PRO A 156 29.80 8.36 -5.42
N ASP A 157 30.81 8.45 -4.56
CA ASP A 157 30.73 8.01 -3.16
C ASP A 157 29.93 8.97 -2.27
N GLU A 158 29.95 10.28 -2.56
CA GLU A 158 29.08 11.27 -1.88
C GLU A 158 27.61 11.09 -2.22
N ALA A 159 27.30 10.70 -3.46
CA ALA A 159 25.93 10.45 -3.91
C ALA A 159 25.35 9.17 -3.30
N VAL A 160 26.17 8.16 -3.00
CA VAL A 160 25.74 6.88 -2.41
C VAL A 160 25.30 7.03 -0.94
N ASN A 161 25.86 7.97 -0.19
CA ASN A 161 25.53 8.16 1.22
C ASN A 161 24.12 8.71 1.47
N ASN A 162 23.44 9.24 0.46
CA ASN A 162 22.08 9.80 0.56
C ASN A 162 20.98 8.82 0.12
N GLN A 163 21.28 7.56 -0.16
CA GLN A 163 20.38 6.61 -0.81
C GLN A 163 19.86 5.49 0.09
N VAL A 164 19.85 5.70 1.40
CA VAL A 164 19.30 4.74 2.36
C VAL A 164 17.83 5.04 2.57
N ALA A 165 16.95 4.14 2.14
CA ALA A 165 15.55 4.25 2.50
C ALA A 165 15.34 3.77 3.95
N LEU A 166 14.65 4.58 4.73
CA LEU A 166 14.30 4.29 6.12
C LEU A 166 12.81 3.94 6.22
N ILE A 167 12.51 2.77 6.74
CA ILE A 167 11.14 2.40 7.12
C ILE A 167 11.04 2.48 8.63
N SER A 168 10.08 3.25 9.11
CA SER A 168 9.81 3.47 10.53
C SER A 168 8.43 2.95 10.90
N TYR A 169 8.26 2.58 12.15
CA TYR A 169 6.97 2.32 12.76
C TYR A 169 6.15 3.61 12.89
N ALA A 170 4.89 3.51 13.32
CA ALA A 170 3.99 4.65 13.49
C ALA A 170 4.49 5.69 14.50
N ASP A 171 5.27 5.28 15.51
CA ASP A 171 5.90 6.13 16.50
C ASP A 171 7.20 6.80 16.02
N GLY A 172 7.62 6.54 14.77
CA GLY A 172 8.87 7.02 14.20
C GLY A 172 10.11 6.19 14.56
N SER A 173 9.99 5.19 15.43
CA SER A 173 11.08 4.26 15.71
C SER A 173 11.44 3.46 14.45
N GLN A 174 12.72 3.08 14.32
CA GLN A 174 13.19 2.43 13.10
C GLN A 174 12.74 0.96 13.02
N LEU A 175 11.93 0.62 12.01
CA LEU A 175 11.65 -0.76 11.67
C LEU A 175 12.84 -1.36 10.91
N THR A 176 13.30 -0.69 9.86
CA THR A 176 14.46 -1.14 9.09
C THR A 176 15.09 -0.02 8.27
N ARG A 177 16.35 -0.26 7.89
CA ARG A 177 17.04 0.50 6.85
C ARG A 177 17.21 -0.40 5.64
N LEU A 178 16.63 0.00 4.53
CA LEU A 178 16.90 -0.67 3.27
C LEU A 178 18.08 0.05 2.63
N VAL A 179 19.26 -0.48 2.91
CA VAL A 179 20.48 -0.08 2.21
C VAL A 179 20.42 -0.82 0.87
N PRO A 180 20.55 -0.12 -0.26
CA PRO A 180 20.82 -0.81 -1.52
C PRO A 180 22.02 -1.73 -1.26
N GLU A 181 21.90 -3.01 -1.60
CA GLU A 181 22.98 -3.96 -1.35
C GLU A 181 24.28 -3.45 -1.97
N GLN A 182 25.10 -2.81 -1.17
CA GLN A 182 26.47 -2.44 -1.58
C GLN A 182 27.30 -3.70 -1.92
N GLY A 183 26.85 -4.89 -1.48
CA GLY A 183 27.45 -6.18 -1.81
C GLY A 183 27.22 -6.64 -3.26
N ASN A 184 26.25 -6.08 -3.97
CA ASN A 184 25.92 -6.46 -5.35
C ASN A 184 26.38 -5.45 -6.41
N ARG A 185 27.12 -4.40 -6.04
CA ARG A 185 27.80 -3.49 -6.99
C ARG A 185 29.20 -3.99 -7.28
N THR A 186 29.32 -5.03 -8.05
CA THR A 186 30.62 -5.41 -8.61
C THR A 186 30.91 -4.49 -9.78
N LYS A 187 31.77 -3.49 -9.57
CA LYS A 187 32.27 -2.65 -10.66
C LYS A 187 33.09 -3.52 -11.63
N VAL A 188 32.77 -3.39 -12.90
CA VAL A 188 33.51 -4.06 -13.99
C VAL A 188 34.18 -3.03 -14.89
N ALA A 189 35.35 -3.37 -15.40
CA ALA A 189 36.04 -2.54 -16.36
C ALA A 189 35.37 -2.60 -17.74
N THR A 190 35.57 -1.59 -18.56
CA THR A 190 35.01 -1.48 -19.91
C THR A 190 35.23 -2.73 -20.76
N GLU A 191 36.43 -3.31 -20.68
CA GLU A 191 36.89 -4.49 -21.46
C GLU A 191 36.11 -5.75 -21.06
N GLN A 192 35.57 -5.79 -19.83
CA GLN A 192 34.80 -6.92 -19.34
C GLN A 192 33.33 -6.92 -19.84
N ILE A 193 32.87 -5.77 -20.36
CA ILE A 193 31.50 -5.65 -20.89
C ILE A 193 31.54 -5.91 -22.39
N PRO A 194 30.94 -6.98 -22.88
CA PRO A 194 31.00 -7.30 -24.33
C PRO A 194 30.48 -6.15 -25.20
N VAL A 195 31.13 -5.91 -26.33
CA VAL A 195 30.73 -4.85 -27.29
C VAL A 195 29.24 -4.95 -27.69
N PRO A 196 28.68 -6.16 -27.98
CA PRO A 196 27.25 -6.28 -28.30
C PRO A 196 26.33 -5.83 -27.16
N VAL A 197 26.72 -6.02 -25.88
CA VAL A 197 25.94 -5.58 -24.72
C VAL A 197 25.95 -4.06 -24.59
N ARG A 198 27.15 -3.43 -24.78
CA ARG A 198 27.27 -1.97 -24.83
C ARG A 198 26.41 -1.37 -25.96
N ASN A 199 26.47 -1.97 -27.13
CA ASN A 199 25.67 -1.56 -28.29
C ASN A 199 24.16 -1.72 -28.06
N ALA A 200 23.72 -2.75 -27.35
CA ALA A 200 22.33 -2.93 -26.98
C ALA A 200 21.83 -1.77 -26.08
N VAL A 201 22.62 -1.37 -25.09
CA VAL A 201 22.25 -0.25 -24.22
C VAL A 201 22.24 1.07 -24.99
N LEU A 202 23.23 1.30 -25.87
CA LEU A 202 23.21 2.46 -26.77
C LEU A 202 21.99 2.48 -27.69
N SER A 203 21.61 1.31 -28.20
CA SER A 203 20.43 1.16 -29.06
C SER A 203 19.13 1.52 -28.35
N ALA A 204 19.05 1.17 -27.06
CA ALA A 204 17.88 1.41 -26.22
C ALA A 204 17.75 2.88 -25.81
N GLU A 205 18.86 3.51 -25.39
CA GLU A 205 18.88 4.74 -24.60
C GLU A 205 19.44 5.95 -25.36
N ASP A 206 20.52 5.79 -26.12
CA ASP A 206 21.18 6.93 -26.77
C ASP A 206 22.02 6.50 -28.00
N ARG A 207 21.41 6.39 -29.16
CA ARG A 207 22.07 6.00 -30.41
C ARG A 207 23.08 7.02 -30.90
N SER A 208 23.03 8.26 -30.40
CA SER A 208 23.94 9.34 -30.72
C SER A 208 25.06 9.53 -29.71
N PHE A 209 25.15 8.66 -28.71
CA PHE A 209 26.05 8.82 -27.54
C PHE A 209 27.47 9.22 -27.89
N TYR A 210 28.13 8.54 -28.81
CA TYR A 210 29.51 8.83 -29.19
C TYR A 210 29.67 10.12 -29.98
N SER A 211 28.59 10.63 -30.60
CA SER A 211 28.62 11.85 -31.42
C SER A 211 28.09 13.09 -30.69
N ASN A 212 27.36 12.94 -29.59
CA ASN A 212 26.82 14.09 -28.86
C ASN A 212 27.82 14.64 -27.82
N PRO A 213 27.80 15.95 -27.51
CA PRO A 213 28.69 16.57 -26.53
C PRO A 213 28.24 16.39 -25.06
N GLY A 214 27.48 15.33 -24.76
CA GLY A 214 26.92 15.06 -23.42
C GLY A 214 25.45 15.43 -23.29
N PHE A 215 24.86 16.11 -24.28
CA PHE A 215 23.44 16.41 -24.40
C PHE A 215 23.03 16.44 -25.87
N ASP A 216 21.74 16.16 -26.12
CA ASP A 216 21.17 16.19 -27.47
C ASP A 216 20.10 17.29 -27.56
N PHE A 217 20.45 18.44 -28.14
CA PHE A 217 19.51 19.53 -28.39
C PHE A 217 18.34 19.10 -29.30
N SER A 218 18.63 18.28 -30.30
CA SER A 218 17.63 17.79 -31.24
C SER A 218 16.64 16.84 -30.55
N GLY A 219 17.14 15.99 -29.67
CA GLY A 219 16.34 15.11 -28.81
C GLY A 219 15.46 15.88 -27.84
N ILE A 220 16.00 16.92 -27.21
CA ILE A 220 15.25 17.81 -26.30
C ILE A 220 14.13 18.53 -27.08
N ALA A 221 14.42 19.09 -28.25
CA ALA A 221 13.42 19.77 -29.09
C ALA A 221 12.34 18.77 -29.57
N ARG A 222 12.73 17.56 -29.98
CA ARG A 222 11.82 16.50 -30.41
C ARG A 222 10.95 16.01 -29.22
N ALA A 223 11.52 15.84 -28.03
CA ALA A 223 10.79 15.44 -26.84
C ALA A 223 9.75 16.51 -26.43
N ALA A 224 10.15 17.80 -26.44
CA ALA A 224 9.24 18.91 -26.18
C ALA A 224 8.10 18.97 -27.21
N TRP A 225 8.40 18.77 -28.49
CA TRP A 225 7.40 18.71 -29.56
C TRP A 225 6.44 17.53 -29.44
N ASN A 226 6.96 16.35 -29.07
CA ASN A 226 6.15 15.18 -28.84
C ASN A 226 5.24 15.36 -27.61
N GLN A 227 5.74 15.97 -26.55
CA GLN A 227 4.97 16.25 -25.33
C GLN A 227 3.82 17.24 -25.61
N LEU A 228 4.05 18.25 -26.44
CA LEU A 228 2.99 19.18 -26.90
C LEU A 228 1.90 18.47 -27.72
N ARG A 229 2.20 17.32 -28.33
CA ARG A 229 1.27 16.51 -29.11
C ARG A 229 0.72 15.30 -28.35
N GLY A 230 0.94 15.20 -27.03
CA GLY A 230 0.47 14.09 -26.21
C GLY A 230 1.25 12.77 -26.39
N GLY A 231 2.42 12.81 -27.04
CA GLY A 231 3.28 11.64 -27.24
C GLY A 231 4.32 11.49 -26.12
N VAL A 232 4.72 10.25 -25.83
CA VAL A 232 5.81 9.91 -24.89
C VAL A 232 7.12 9.86 -25.67
N GLY A 233 8.12 10.69 -25.29
CA GLY A 233 9.44 10.67 -25.94
C GLY A 233 10.56 10.96 -24.95
N GLY A 234 11.53 10.03 -24.80
CA GLY A 234 12.78 10.24 -24.08
C GLY A 234 13.75 11.09 -24.90
N GLY A 235 14.26 12.17 -24.33
CA GLY A 235 15.27 13.05 -24.97
C GLY A 235 16.50 13.25 -24.09
N SER A 236 16.73 12.42 -23.07
CA SER A 236 17.91 12.50 -22.20
C SER A 236 19.00 11.54 -22.69
N THR A 237 20.22 12.03 -22.79
CA THR A 237 21.41 11.23 -23.16
C THR A 237 21.83 10.32 -22.01
N ILE A 238 22.67 9.29 -22.31
CA ILE A 238 23.29 8.44 -21.30
C ILE A 238 24.09 9.27 -20.28
N THR A 239 24.81 10.31 -20.74
CA THR A 239 25.54 11.20 -19.82
C THR A 239 24.59 11.91 -18.85
N GLN A 240 23.44 12.41 -19.33
CA GLN A 240 22.44 13.03 -18.46
C GLN A 240 21.78 12.03 -17.51
N GLN A 241 21.52 10.80 -17.96
CA GLN A 241 21.00 9.74 -17.11
C GLN A 241 22.03 9.31 -16.04
N TYR A 242 23.32 9.20 -16.41
CA TYR A 242 24.38 8.93 -15.45
C TYR A 242 24.46 10.01 -14.37
N VAL A 243 24.49 11.28 -14.80
CA VAL A 243 24.54 12.44 -13.89
C VAL A 243 23.29 12.47 -12.98
N LYS A 244 22.11 12.24 -13.56
CA LYS A 244 20.85 12.15 -12.81
C LYS A 244 20.94 11.03 -11.76
N ASN A 245 21.27 9.82 -12.18
CA ASN A 245 21.18 8.63 -11.36
C ASN A 245 22.32 8.46 -10.34
N ALA A 246 23.51 8.99 -10.68
CA ALA A 246 24.73 8.83 -9.86
C ALA A 246 25.12 10.06 -9.06
N LEU A 247 24.74 11.26 -9.50
CA LEU A 247 25.36 12.49 -8.99
C LEU A 247 24.40 13.58 -8.49
N VAL A 248 23.13 13.60 -8.95
CA VAL A 248 22.21 14.75 -8.69
C VAL A 248 20.90 14.33 -8.02
N GLY A 249 20.50 13.06 -8.14
CA GLY A 249 19.21 12.55 -7.64
C GLY A 249 18.03 12.81 -8.59
N ASP A 250 16.83 12.29 -8.24
CA ASP A 250 15.68 12.17 -9.15
C ASP A 250 14.56 13.20 -8.91
N GLN A 251 14.80 14.24 -8.11
CA GLN A 251 13.82 15.28 -7.81
C GLN A 251 13.31 16.00 -9.06
N VAL A 252 12.00 16.10 -9.21
CA VAL A 252 11.38 16.77 -10.37
C VAL A 252 11.36 18.29 -10.17
N SER A 253 12.41 18.98 -10.62
CA SER A 253 12.45 20.45 -10.65
C SER A 253 13.19 21.00 -11.87
N ILE A 254 12.81 22.18 -12.32
CA ILE A 254 13.52 22.89 -13.40
C ILE A 254 14.96 23.20 -12.98
N TRP A 255 15.17 23.50 -11.69
CA TRP A 255 16.49 23.77 -11.12
C TRP A 255 17.40 22.54 -11.18
N ARG A 256 16.87 21.38 -10.87
CA ARG A 256 17.59 20.11 -11.01
C ARG A 256 17.96 19.83 -12.47
N LYS A 257 17.01 20.03 -13.40
CA LYS A 257 17.27 19.80 -14.83
C LYS A 257 18.35 20.73 -15.36
N TYR A 258 18.40 21.95 -14.86
CA TYR A 258 19.49 22.90 -15.16
C TYR A 258 20.84 22.42 -14.57
N LYS A 259 20.85 21.99 -13.31
CA LYS A 259 22.03 21.44 -12.64
C LYS A 259 22.55 20.19 -13.37
N GLU A 260 21.64 19.27 -13.74
CA GLU A 260 21.94 18.06 -14.54
C GLU A 260 22.62 18.44 -15.87
N LEU A 261 22.11 19.40 -16.58
CA LEU A 261 22.68 19.86 -17.84
C LEU A 261 24.13 20.36 -17.67
N ILE A 262 24.37 21.19 -16.67
CA ILE A 262 25.73 21.77 -16.40
C ILE A 262 26.70 20.67 -15.98
N ILE A 263 26.31 19.79 -15.08
CA ILE A 263 27.16 18.68 -14.61
C ILE A 263 27.44 17.70 -15.76
N SER A 264 26.43 17.40 -16.61
CA SER A 264 26.62 16.54 -17.79
C SER A 264 27.64 17.10 -18.77
N LEU A 265 27.66 18.43 -18.96
CA LEU A 265 28.69 19.09 -19.76
C LEU A 265 30.07 18.96 -19.13
N LYS A 266 30.19 19.14 -17.81
CA LYS A 266 31.47 18.98 -17.09
C LYS A 266 31.99 17.56 -17.17
N VAL A 267 31.15 16.57 -16.85
CA VAL A 267 31.50 15.16 -16.92
C VAL A 267 31.95 14.76 -18.33
N SER A 268 31.28 15.28 -19.37
CA SER A 268 31.68 15.01 -20.77
C SER A 268 33.03 15.64 -21.19
N GLN A 269 33.55 16.62 -20.43
CA GLN A 269 34.88 17.19 -20.64
C GLN A 269 35.97 16.50 -19.80
N GLU A 270 35.58 15.99 -18.64
CA GLU A 270 36.50 15.36 -17.67
C GLU A 270 36.71 13.87 -17.97
N LYS A 271 35.71 13.18 -18.55
CA LYS A 271 35.71 11.73 -18.80
C LYS A 271 35.54 11.40 -20.28
N SER A 272 36.18 10.33 -20.71
CA SER A 272 35.95 9.74 -22.05
C SER A 272 34.53 9.15 -22.15
N LYS A 273 34.03 8.99 -23.35
CA LYS A 273 32.74 8.37 -23.62
C LYS A 273 32.63 6.93 -23.08
N ASP A 274 33.72 6.16 -23.22
CA ASP A 274 33.80 4.80 -22.70
C ASP A 274 33.76 4.76 -21.17
N GLU A 275 34.42 5.68 -20.50
CA GLU A 275 34.36 5.80 -19.04
C GLU A 275 32.96 6.18 -18.58
N ILE A 276 32.30 7.14 -19.25
CA ILE A 276 30.93 7.54 -18.92
C ILE A 276 29.97 6.37 -19.12
N LEU A 277 30.08 5.62 -20.22
CA LEU A 277 29.23 4.46 -20.48
C LEU A 277 29.47 3.36 -19.45
N THR A 278 30.72 3.12 -19.09
CA THR A 278 31.10 2.12 -18.08
C THR A 278 30.57 2.49 -16.69
N ASP A 279 30.73 3.74 -16.30
CA ASP A 279 30.20 4.27 -15.03
C ASP A 279 28.68 4.19 -15.00
N TYR A 280 28.00 4.53 -16.09
CA TYR A 280 26.56 4.38 -16.24
C TYR A 280 26.14 2.92 -16.05
N LEU A 281 26.75 1.98 -16.77
CA LEU A 281 26.47 0.55 -16.70
C LEU A 281 26.78 -0.07 -15.33
N ASN A 282 27.73 0.48 -14.59
CA ASN A 282 28.04 0.07 -13.22
C ASN A 282 27.10 0.66 -12.17
N THR A 283 26.26 1.65 -12.54
CA THR A 283 25.47 2.43 -11.57
C THR A 283 24.00 2.19 -11.68
N ILE A 284 23.46 2.06 -12.90
CA ILE A 284 21.99 2.03 -13.10
C ILE A 284 21.34 0.78 -12.55
N TYR A 285 20.06 0.94 -12.22
CA TYR A 285 19.20 -0.14 -11.76
C TYR A 285 18.58 -0.90 -12.93
N PHE A 286 18.71 -2.23 -12.92
CA PHE A 286 18.16 -3.13 -13.95
C PHE A 286 16.95 -3.93 -13.51
N GLY A 287 16.42 -3.71 -12.30
CA GLY A 287 15.39 -4.55 -11.70
C GLY A 287 15.98 -5.70 -10.87
N ARG A 288 15.13 -6.47 -10.20
CA ARG A 288 15.50 -7.63 -9.37
C ARG A 288 16.52 -7.32 -8.27
N GLY A 289 16.56 -6.07 -7.77
CA GLY A 289 17.57 -5.62 -6.81
C GLY A 289 18.97 -5.43 -7.41
N ALA A 290 19.14 -5.51 -8.74
CA ALA A 290 20.42 -5.48 -9.40
C ALA A 290 20.85 -4.05 -9.82
N TYR A 291 21.82 -3.50 -9.13
CA TYR A 291 22.51 -2.25 -9.50
C TYR A 291 23.81 -2.57 -10.22
N GLY A 292 23.94 -2.04 -11.43
CA GLY A 292 25.06 -2.31 -12.33
C GLY A 292 24.90 -3.60 -13.14
N ILE A 293 25.57 -3.61 -14.29
CA ILE A 293 25.43 -4.64 -15.34
C ILE A 293 25.90 -6.02 -14.89
N GLN A 294 26.91 -6.12 -14.02
CA GLN A 294 27.38 -7.40 -13.49
C GLN A 294 26.34 -8.05 -12.59
N SER A 295 25.74 -7.26 -11.70
CA SER A 295 24.65 -7.72 -10.82
C SER A 295 23.40 -8.11 -11.61
N ALA A 296 23.10 -7.33 -12.67
CA ALA A 296 22.00 -7.64 -13.58
C ALA A 296 22.24 -8.95 -14.33
N SER A 297 23.44 -9.17 -14.83
CA SER A 297 23.83 -10.44 -15.47
C SER A 297 23.62 -11.65 -14.55
N GLN A 298 23.98 -11.52 -13.29
CA GLN A 298 23.77 -12.55 -12.27
C GLN A 298 22.27 -12.74 -11.96
N ALA A 299 21.53 -11.65 -11.77
CA ALA A 299 20.11 -11.71 -11.38
C ALA A 299 19.18 -12.25 -12.48
N TYR A 300 19.52 -11.98 -13.74
CA TYR A 300 18.71 -12.41 -14.87
C TYR A 300 19.14 -13.72 -15.49
N PHE A 301 20.46 -14.01 -15.50
CA PHE A 301 21.02 -15.14 -16.25
C PHE A 301 21.94 -16.06 -15.44
N GLY A 302 22.29 -15.69 -14.19
CA GLY A 302 23.26 -16.45 -13.39
C GLY A 302 24.68 -16.48 -13.94
N LYS A 303 25.05 -15.49 -14.80
CA LYS A 303 26.32 -15.44 -15.54
C LYS A 303 27.17 -14.25 -15.13
N ASN A 304 28.48 -14.33 -15.42
CA ASN A 304 29.34 -13.14 -15.44
C ASN A 304 29.00 -12.26 -16.65
N VAL A 305 29.11 -10.92 -16.51
CA VAL A 305 28.84 -9.97 -17.58
C VAL A 305 29.62 -10.26 -18.86
N ALA A 306 30.87 -10.73 -18.75
CA ALA A 306 31.72 -11.09 -19.89
C ALA A 306 31.14 -12.25 -20.73
N GLN A 307 30.18 -12.99 -20.23
CA GLN A 307 29.53 -14.13 -20.89
C GLN A 307 28.18 -13.76 -21.52
N LEU A 308 27.75 -12.51 -21.42
CA LEU A 308 26.49 -12.06 -21.97
C LEU A 308 26.56 -12.04 -23.51
N THR A 309 25.50 -12.55 -24.12
CA THR A 309 25.26 -12.50 -25.57
C THR A 309 24.55 -11.21 -25.98
N ALA A 310 24.49 -10.92 -27.27
CA ALA A 310 23.72 -9.77 -27.80
C ALA A 310 22.22 -9.83 -27.41
N PRO A 311 21.50 -10.96 -27.55
CA PRO A 311 20.12 -11.07 -27.10
C PRO A 311 19.92 -10.82 -25.60
N GLU A 312 20.82 -11.34 -24.76
CA GLU A 312 20.76 -11.10 -23.31
C GLU A 312 21.05 -9.64 -22.95
N GLY A 313 22.02 -9.01 -23.61
CA GLY A 313 22.28 -7.58 -23.50
C GLY A 313 21.09 -6.73 -23.92
N ALA A 314 20.40 -7.16 -25.01
CA ALA A 314 19.21 -6.46 -25.50
C ALA A 314 18.02 -6.55 -24.50
N LEU A 315 17.88 -7.67 -23.82
CA LEU A 315 16.87 -7.81 -22.75
C LEU A 315 17.19 -6.86 -21.59
N LEU A 316 18.44 -6.88 -21.09
CA LEU A 316 18.84 -5.98 -20.00
C LEU A 316 18.66 -4.51 -20.39
N ALA A 317 19.04 -4.14 -21.62
CA ALA A 317 18.85 -2.78 -22.13
C ALA A 317 17.36 -2.42 -22.25
N GLY A 318 16.53 -3.38 -22.64
CA GLY A 318 15.08 -3.20 -22.78
C GLY A 318 14.36 -2.87 -21.48
N VAL A 319 14.82 -3.39 -20.34
CA VAL A 319 14.18 -3.16 -19.05
C VAL A 319 14.63 -1.85 -18.37
N ILE A 320 15.73 -1.20 -18.77
CA ILE A 320 16.28 -0.01 -18.08
C ILE A 320 15.25 1.08 -17.83
N GLN A 321 14.38 1.37 -18.80
CA GLN A 321 13.42 2.46 -18.70
C GLN A 321 12.35 2.23 -17.62
N SER A 322 12.02 0.98 -17.30
CA SER A 322 11.04 0.61 -16.26
C SER A 322 11.34 -0.78 -15.71
N PRO A 323 12.42 -0.93 -14.93
CA PRO A 323 12.97 -2.24 -14.59
C PRO A 323 12.03 -3.13 -13.79
N SER A 324 11.23 -2.54 -12.89
CA SER A 324 10.30 -3.28 -12.04
C SER A 324 9.02 -3.71 -12.78
N ARG A 325 8.62 -2.96 -13.85
CA ARG A 325 7.39 -3.26 -14.60
C ARG A 325 7.63 -4.13 -15.84
N TRP A 326 8.80 -4.04 -16.45
CA TRP A 326 9.13 -4.72 -17.71
C TRP A 326 10.00 -5.96 -17.49
N ASP A 327 10.10 -6.43 -16.23
CA ASP A 327 10.70 -7.72 -15.94
C ASP A 327 9.95 -8.83 -16.68
N PRO A 328 10.65 -9.70 -17.43
CA PRO A 328 10.02 -10.81 -18.17
C PRO A 328 9.15 -11.75 -17.31
N ALA A 329 9.43 -11.82 -16.01
CA ALA A 329 8.63 -12.61 -15.08
C ALA A 329 7.29 -11.93 -14.69
N LEU A 330 7.15 -10.61 -14.93
CA LEU A 330 5.96 -9.82 -14.59
C LEU A 330 5.14 -9.45 -15.83
N ASP A 331 5.80 -8.97 -16.88
CA ASP A 331 5.19 -8.60 -18.16
C ASP A 331 6.00 -9.16 -19.32
N PRO A 332 5.83 -10.45 -19.65
CA PRO A 332 6.54 -11.09 -20.74
C PRO A 332 6.32 -10.43 -22.09
N ALA A 333 5.09 -9.97 -22.36
CA ALA A 333 4.73 -9.36 -23.64
C ALA A 333 5.46 -8.03 -23.83
N LYS A 334 5.50 -7.21 -22.80
CA LYS A 334 6.22 -5.93 -22.81
C LYS A 334 7.73 -6.12 -22.89
N ALA A 335 8.26 -7.11 -22.18
CA ALA A 335 9.68 -7.45 -22.24
C ALA A 335 10.10 -7.85 -23.65
N VAL A 336 9.32 -8.71 -24.34
CA VAL A 336 9.56 -9.10 -25.74
C VAL A 336 9.49 -7.87 -26.65
N GLN A 337 8.44 -7.03 -26.54
CA GLN A 337 8.30 -5.81 -27.34
C GLN A 337 9.51 -4.87 -27.19
N ARG A 338 10.03 -4.73 -25.97
CA ARG A 338 11.20 -3.88 -25.70
C ARG A 338 12.48 -4.52 -26.24
N TRP A 339 12.63 -5.82 -26.08
CA TRP A 339 13.74 -6.59 -26.63
C TRP A 339 13.82 -6.44 -28.16
N ASP A 340 12.69 -6.62 -28.87
CA ASP A 340 12.58 -6.41 -30.31
C ASP A 340 13.01 -5.00 -30.70
N PHE A 341 12.53 -3.98 -29.99
CA PHE A 341 12.91 -2.58 -30.25
C PHE A 341 14.43 -2.35 -30.15
N VAL A 342 15.08 -3.00 -29.16
CA VAL A 342 16.55 -2.88 -28.97
C VAL A 342 17.28 -3.62 -30.08
N MET A 343 16.91 -4.86 -30.36
CA MET A 343 17.53 -5.68 -31.41
C MET A 343 17.42 -5.05 -32.80
N ASP A 344 16.22 -4.55 -33.15
CA ASP A 344 15.98 -3.86 -34.43
C ASP A 344 16.76 -2.54 -34.51
N GLY A 345 16.90 -1.87 -33.36
CA GLY A 345 17.75 -0.70 -33.22
C GLY A 345 19.23 -1.00 -33.48
N MET A 346 19.75 -2.14 -32.97
CA MET A 346 21.12 -2.57 -33.24
C MET A 346 21.34 -2.87 -34.72
N VAL A 347 20.36 -3.49 -35.38
CA VAL A 347 20.43 -3.70 -36.85
C VAL A 347 20.47 -2.37 -37.59
N SER A 348 19.61 -1.41 -37.22
CA SER A 348 19.56 -0.08 -37.86
C SER A 348 20.85 0.72 -37.73
N GLN A 349 21.66 0.43 -36.69
CA GLN A 349 22.97 1.06 -36.46
C GLN A 349 24.15 0.25 -37.08
N GLY A 350 23.85 -0.90 -37.68
CA GLY A 350 24.90 -1.79 -38.18
C GLY A 350 25.71 -2.51 -37.09
N TRP A 351 25.20 -2.57 -35.88
CA TRP A 351 25.83 -3.24 -34.74
C TRP A 351 25.45 -4.71 -34.61
N LEU A 352 24.43 -5.12 -35.37
CA LEU A 352 23.97 -6.50 -35.48
C LEU A 352 23.57 -6.73 -36.95
N SER A 353 23.95 -7.88 -37.52
CA SER A 353 23.52 -8.21 -38.86
C SER A 353 22.06 -8.63 -38.94
N PRO A 354 21.35 -8.44 -40.06
CA PRO A 354 20.00 -8.95 -40.25
C PRO A 354 19.88 -10.47 -40.05
N ALA A 355 20.93 -11.22 -40.37
CA ALA A 355 20.97 -12.68 -40.21
C ALA A 355 21.06 -13.06 -38.74
N GLU A 356 21.89 -12.40 -37.95
CA GLU A 356 21.98 -12.61 -36.49
C GLU A 356 20.66 -12.22 -35.80
N ARG A 357 20.02 -11.12 -36.27
CA ARG A 357 18.70 -10.72 -35.73
C ARG A 357 17.62 -11.77 -36.02
N ALA A 358 17.60 -12.33 -37.24
CA ALA A 358 16.64 -13.35 -37.60
C ALA A 358 16.85 -14.69 -36.86
N ALA A 359 18.09 -14.99 -36.50
CA ALA A 359 18.44 -16.19 -35.74
C ALA A 359 18.25 -16.00 -34.22
N ALA A 360 18.11 -14.76 -33.74
CA ALA A 360 18.03 -14.46 -32.31
C ALA A 360 16.64 -14.86 -31.75
N THR A 361 16.66 -15.50 -30.61
CA THR A 361 15.46 -15.82 -29.83
C THR A 361 15.48 -15.02 -28.52
N PHE A 362 14.29 -14.72 -28.00
CA PHE A 362 14.16 -14.08 -26.71
C PHE A 362 14.81 -14.95 -25.63
N PRO A 363 15.74 -14.43 -24.81
CA PRO A 363 16.52 -15.24 -23.88
C PRO A 363 15.69 -15.71 -22.69
N ALA A 364 15.92 -16.95 -22.27
CA ALA A 364 15.37 -17.46 -21.01
C ALA A 364 16.05 -16.76 -19.82
N THR A 365 15.27 -16.38 -18.83
CA THR A 365 15.78 -15.75 -17.61
C THR A 365 15.68 -16.68 -16.42
N ALA A 366 16.57 -16.48 -15.45
CA ALA A 366 16.48 -17.12 -14.14
C ALA A 366 15.14 -16.76 -13.47
N GLN A 367 14.63 -17.67 -12.65
CA GLN A 367 13.45 -17.41 -11.87
C GLN A 367 13.67 -16.18 -10.96
N ARG A 368 12.71 -15.25 -10.95
CA ARG A 368 12.78 -14.09 -10.06
C ARG A 368 12.82 -14.59 -8.62
N ARG A 369 13.91 -14.27 -7.91
CA ARG A 369 13.95 -14.50 -6.47
C ARG A 369 13.01 -13.50 -5.81
N THR A 370 12.01 -13.99 -5.11
CA THR A 370 11.05 -13.17 -4.35
C THR A 370 11.64 -12.64 -3.03
N GLY A 371 12.92 -12.93 -2.75
CA GLY A 371 13.65 -12.41 -1.61
C GLY A 371 14.59 -11.28 -2.05
N SER A 372 14.22 -10.03 -1.81
CA SER A 372 15.13 -8.90 -1.99
C SER A 372 16.13 -8.82 -0.84
N SER A 373 17.32 -8.34 -1.13
CA SER A 373 18.32 -7.87 -0.18
C SER A 373 17.71 -6.92 0.84
N GLY A 374 17.90 -7.20 2.11
CA GLY A 374 17.12 -6.61 3.19
C GLY A 374 15.91 -7.45 3.55
N SER A 375 15.77 -8.68 3.01
CA SER A 375 14.76 -9.63 3.44
C SER A 375 15.12 -10.14 4.83
N PHE A 376 14.32 -9.70 5.79
CA PHE A 376 14.36 -10.29 7.11
C PHE A 376 13.89 -11.74 7.00
N SER A 377 14.65 -12.65 7.53
CA SER A 377 14.24 -14.06 7.66
C SER A 377 13.15 -14.22 8.74
N ASP A 378 12.87 -13.18 9.51
CA ASP A 378 11.82 -13.13 10.54
C ASP A 378 10.53 -12.46 10.03
N SER A 379 9.51 -12.40 10.87
CA SER A 379 8.17 -11.86 10.55
C SER A 379 8.17 -10.42 10.00
N ARG A 380 9.18 -9.61 10.30
CA ARG A 380 9.33 -8.25 9.78
C ARG A 380 9.43 -8.20 8.26
N GLY A 381 9.91 -9.29 7.65
CA GLY A 381 9.97 -9.39 6.19
C GLY A 381 8.62 -9.23 5.51
N HIS A 382 7.54 -9.73 6.10
CA HIS A 382 6.19 -9.57 5.57
C HIS A 382 5.71 -8.12 5.65
N VAL A 383 6.03 -7.40 6.74
CA VAL A 383 5.73 -5.96 6.85
C VAL A 383 6.46 -5.17 5.76
N VAL A 384 7.76 -5.42 5.57
CA VAL A 384 8.56 -4.76 4.53
C VAL A 384 8.01 -5.06 3.12
N ASN A 385 7.59 -6.30 2.87
CA ASN A 385 6.98 -6.68 1.60
C ASN A 385 5.62 -6.02 1.39
N ALA A 386 4.82 -5.85 2.46
CA ALA A 386 3.56 -5.11 2.40
C ALA A 386 3.79 -3.63 2.06
N VAL A 387 4.81 -2.98 2.67
CA VAL A 387 5.22 -1.61 2.35
C VAL A 387 5.64 -1.49 0.89
N LYS A 388 6.47 -2.41 0.37
CA LYS A 388 6.89 -2.41 -1.04
C LYS A 388 5.71 -2.56 -2.00
N ALA A 389 4.78 -3.47 -1.71
CA ALA A 389 3.59 -3.66 -2.52
C ALA A 389 2.68 -2.40 -2.55
N GLU A 390 2.60 -1.68 -1.43
CA GLU A 390 1.85 -0.43 -1.37
C GLU A 390 2.56 0.71 -2.11
N LEU A 391 3.90 0.82 -2.01
CA LEU A 391 4.70 1.76 -2.82
C LEU A 391 4.48 1.54 -4.32
N ASP A 392 4.49 0.28 -4.77
CA ASP A 392 4.19 -0.06 -6.17
C ASP A 392 2.78 0.41 -6.58
N SER A 393 1.78 0.25 -5.71
CA SER A 393 0.40 0.69 -5.94
C SER A 393 0.28 2.22 -6.02
N LEU A 394 1.11 2.94 -5.27
CA LEU A 394 1.22 4.40 -5.29
C LEU A 394 2.03 4.92 -6.49
N GLY A 395 2.59 4.01 -7.31
CA GLY A 395 3.40 4.34 -8.48
C GLY A 395 4.83 4.76 -8.16
N ILE A 396 5.28 4.56 -6.92
CA ILE A 396 6.66 4.80 -6.49
C ILE A 396 7.47 3.54 -6.84
N SER A 397 8.37 3.68 -7.80
CA SER A 397 9.18 2.57 -8.28
C SER A 397 10.26 2.17 -7.27
N ASP A 398 10.73 0.91 -7.33
CA ASP A 398 11.91 0.45 -6.59
C ASP A 398 13.13 1.36 -6.83
N GLN A 399 13.22 1.99 -7.99
CA GLN A 399 14.28 2.92 -8.34
C GLN A 399 14.18 4.22 -7.55
N GLU A 400 13.00 4.85 -7.51
CA GLU A 400 12.74 6.06 -6.71
C GLU A 400 12.92 5.77 -5.23
N PHE A 401 12.38 4.63 -4.78
CA PHE A 401 12.54 4.15 -3.42
C PHE A 401 14.02 4.02 -2.99
N SER A 402 14.86 3.50 -3.90
CA SER A 402 16.29 3.24 -3.61
C SER A 402 17.20 4.44 -3.85
N GLN A 403 16.77 5.43 -4.65
CA GLN A 403 17.63 6.57 -5.05
C GLN A 403 17.35 7.84 -4.25
N ASP A 404 16.12 8.05 -3.77
CA ASP A 404 15.74 9.33 -3.14
C ASP A 404 15.89 9.34 -1.61
N GLY A 405 16.43 8.28 -1.03
CA GLY A 405 16.61 8.19 0.43
C GLY A 405 15.28 8.40 1.16
N LEU A 406 14.23 7.72 0.71
CA LEU A 406 12.88 7.90 1.22
C LEU A 406 12.78 7.52 2.70
N ARG A 407 12.09 8.35 3.45
CA ARG A 407 11.66 8.05 4.81
C ARG A 407 10.19 7.69 4.77
N ILE A 408 9.89 6.44 5.08
CA ILE A 408 8.55 5.88 5.08
C ILE A 408 8.15 5.64 6.52
N THR A 409 7.07 6.26 6.94
CA THR A 409 6.44 5.97 8.22
C THR A 409 5.26 5.04 7.96
N THR A 410 5.23 3.93 8.67
CA THR A 410 4.14 2.97 8.57
C THR A 410 3.01 3.29 9.53
N THR A 411 1.88 2.61 9.37
CA THR A 411 0.76 2.63 10.33
C THR A 411 0.96 1.61 11.45
N ILE A 412 1.96 0.73 11.31
CA ILE A 412 2.26 -0.35 12.27
C ILE A 412 2.70 0.24 13.60
N ASP A 413 1.99 -0.10 14.65
CA ASP A 413 2.38 0.20 16.02
C ASP A 413 3.39 -0.85 16.51
N PRO A 414 4.59 -0.46 16.98
CA PRO A 414 5.62 -1.42 17.35
C PRO A 414 5.23 -2.30 18.53
N ALA A 415 4.46 -1.77 19.48
CA ALA A 415 4.00 -2.55 20.63
C ALA A 415 2.92 -3.55 20.22
N GLN A 416 1.94 -3.15 19.43
CA GLN A 416 0.92 -4.05 18.90
C GLN A 416 1.51 -5.11 17.96
N GLN A 417 2.49 -4.73 17.14
CA GLN A 417 3.21 -5.68 16.30
C GLN A 417 3.89 -6.77 17.13
N GLN A 418 4.58 -6.37 18.20
CA GLN A 418 5.25 -7.34 19.10
C GLN A 418 4.22 -8.22 19.81
N LYS A 419 3.12 -7.64 20.32
CA LYS A 419 2.02 -8.38 20.95
C LYS A 419 1.42 -9.43 20.01
N ALA A 420 1.29 -9.12 18.71
CA ALA A 420 0.79 -10.07 17.70
C ALA A 420 1.75 -11.25 17.49
N VAL A 421 3.05 -10.98 17.39
CA VAL A 421 4.09 -12.01 17.29
C VAL A 421 4.09 -12.89 18.54
N ASP A 422 4.08 -12.29 19.73
CA ASP A 422 4.13 -12.98 21.02
C ASP A 422 2.89 -13.84 21.24
N ALA A 423 1.70 -13.35 20.89
CA ALA A 423 0.46 -14.11 20.98
C ALA A 423 0.48 -15.36 20.11
N ALA A 424 0.98 -15.22 18.87
CA ALA A 424 1.14 -16.35 17.96
C ALA A 424 2.17 -17.36 18.51
N HIS A 425 3.38 -16.91 18.89
CA HIS A 425 4.46 -17.77 19.37
C HIS A 425 4.09 -18.50 20.66
N GLN A 426 3.57 -17.80 21.65
CA GLN A 426 3.21 -18.39 22.94
C GLN A 426 2.09 -19.41 22.81
N THR A 427 1.12 -19.18 21.92
CA THR A 427 0.01 -20.11 21.73
C THR A 427 0.41 -21.32 20.88
N LEU A 428 1.29 -21.13 19.91
CA LEU A 428 1.79 -22.22 19.04
C LEU A 428 2.96 -22.98 19.68
N ALA A 429 3.50 -22.52 20.78
CA ALA A 429 4.56 -23.23 21.51
C ALA A 429 4.11 -24.65 21.87
N GLY A 430 4.90 -25.65 21.45
CA GLY A 430 4.59 -27.06 21.70
C GLY A 430 3.50 -27.65 20.80
N GLN A 431 2.91 -26.88 19.89
CA GLN A 431 1.99 -27.36 18.86
C GLN A 431 2.78 -28.00 17.69
N PRO A 432 2.13 -28.80 16.82
CA PRO A 432 2.79 -29.39 15.66
C PRO A 432 3.48 -28.35 14.77
N GLY A 433 4.74 -28.58 14.41
CA GLY A 433 5.57 -27.60 13.66
C GLY A 433 5.15 -27.34 12.21
N ASN A 434 4.14 -28.05 11.70
CA ASN A 434 3.55 -27.79 10.39
C ASN A 434 2.42 -26.77 10.42
N LEU A 435 2.00 -26.29 11.59
CA LEU A 435 1.02 -25.23 11.71
C LEU A 435 1.61 -23.89 11.27
N ARG A 436 0.77 -23.10 10.63
CA ARG A 436 1.04 -21.73 10.19
C ARG A 436 0.00 -20.81 10.77
N SER A 437 0.37 -19.55 11.00
CA SER A 437 -0.53 -18.55 11.54
C SER A 437 -0.38 -17.20 10.84
N ALA A 438 -1.48 -16.46 10.79
CA ALA A 438 -1.48 -15.04 10.49
C ALA A 438 -2.28 -14.30 11.56
N VAL A 439 -1.82 -13.09 11.90
CA VAL A 439 -2.53 -12.13 12.76
C VAL A 439 -2.50 -10.77 12.08
N VAL A 440 -3.67 -10.20 11.82
CA VAL A 440 -3.79 -8.88 11.20
C VAL A 440 -4.74 -8.03 12.03
N ALA A 441 -4.28 -6.86 12.44
CA ALA A 441 -5.08 -5.89 13.20
C ALA A 441 -5.17 -4.56 12.44
N VAL A 442 -6.39 -4.03 12.30
CA VAL A 442 -6.72 -2.84 11.51
C VAL A 442 -7.47 -1.84 12.38
N ASP A 443 -7.09 -0.57 12.34
CA ASP A 443 -7.85 0.54 12.95
C ASP A 443 -9.12 0.80 12.10
N PRO A 444 -10.32 0.63 12.67
CA PRO A 444 -11.57 0.80 11.92
C PRO A 444 -11.78 2.20 11.34
N ARG A 445 -11.24 3.24 11.99
CA ARG A 445 -11.48 4.65 11.63
C ARG A 445 -10.58 5.17 10.51
N SER A 446 -9.47 4.50 10.27
CA SER A 446 -8.49 4.94 9.26
C SER A 446 -8.21 3.88 8.19
N GLY A 447 -8.43 2.60 8.50
CA GLY A 447 -7.95 1.47 7.69
C GLY A 447 -6.45 1.19 7.89
N GLY A 448 -5.78 1.93 8.78
CA GLY A 448 -4.36 1.72 9.07
C GLY A 448 -4.11 0.36 9.72
N ILE A 449 -3.19 -0.41 9.17
CA ILE A 449 -2.80 -1.71 9.72
C ILE A 449 -1.91 -1.46 10.93
N LYS A 450 -2.35 -1.87 12.13
CA LYS A 450 -1.65 -1.67 13.40
C LYS A 450 -0.69 -2.79 13.75
N ALA A 451 -1.04 -4.03 13.37
CA ALA A 451 -0.16 -5.19 13.50
C ALA A 451 -0.33 -6.10 12.29
N TYR A 452 0.78 -6.68 11.84
CA TYR A 452 0.84 -7.52 10.66
C TYR A 452 1.82 -8.67 10.86
N TYR A 453 1.29 -9.85 11.14
CA TYR A 453 2.06 -11.07 11.27
C TYR A 453 1.60 -12.07 10.20
N GLY A 454 2.43 -12.30 9.20
CA GLY A 454 2.19 -13.25 8.10
C GLY A 454 2.94 -14.58 8.26
N GLY A 455 3.42 -14.88 9.47
CA GLY A 455 4.26 -16.03 9.79
C GLY A 455 5.71 -15.65 10.09
N ASP A 456 6.51 -16.60 10.61
CA ASP A 456 7.88 -16.35 11.06
C ASP A 456 8.90 -16.18 9.93
N ASN A 457 8.63 -16.79 8.79
CA ASN A 457 9.55 -16.76 7.65
C ASN A 457 9.20 -15.61 6.70
N GLY A 458 9.75 -14.44 6.97
CA GLY A 458 9.47 -13.22 6.19
C GLY A 458 9.93 -13.23 4.72
N VAL A 459 10.67 -14.26 4.30
CA VAL A 459 11.00 -14.53 2.89
C VAL A 459 10.10 -15.60 2.28
N GLY A 460 9.25 -16.25 3.07
CA GLY A 460 8.33 -17.30 2.66
C GLY A 460 6.96 -16.76 2.25
N LEU A 461 5.96 -17.64 2.35
CA LEU A 461 4.57 -17.28 2.12
C LEU A 461 4.09 -16.30 3.20
N ASP A 462 3.46 -15.24 2.75
CA ASP A 462 2.77 -14.28 3.62
C ASP A 462 1.34 -14.77 3.86
N TYR A 463 1.13 -15.45 4.98
CA TYR A 463 -0.18 -16.03 5.31
C TYR A 463 -1.26 -14.98 5.56
N ALA A 464 -0.92 -13.74 5.84
CA ALA A 464 -1.88 -12.64 5.94
C ALA A 464 -2.51 -12.28 4.58
N ARG A 465 -1.87 -12.66 3.47
CA ARG A 465 -2.33 -12.43 2.09
C ARG A 465 -2.63 -13.71 1.31
N VAL A 466 -2.40 -14.88 1.87
CA VAL A 466 -2.80 -16.14 1.23
C VAL A 466 -4.31 -16.30 1.34
N ARG A 467 -4.96 -16.61 0.22
CA ARG A 467 -6.40 -16.87 0.20
C ARG A 467 -6.69 -18.24 0.80
N LYS A 468 -7.65 -18.28 1.70
CA LYS A 468 -8.15 -19.47 2.39
C LYS A 468 -9.64 -19.36 2.59
N GLN A 469 -10.33 -20.48 2.73
CA GLN A 469 -11.75 -20.50 3.04
C GLN A 469 -11.97 -19.97 4.46
N PRO A 470 -12.80 -18.92 4.65
CA PRO A 470 -13.01 -18.32 5.96
C PRO A 470 -13.96 -19.09 6.88
N GLY A 471 -14.65 -20.09 6.39
CA GLY A 471 -15.63 -20.82 7.18
C GLY A 471 -16.74 -19.93 7.71
N SER A 472 -17.19 -20.21 8.93
CA SER A 472 -18.27 -19.47 9.59
C SER A 472 -17.99 -17.99 9.88
N THR A 473 -16.77 -17.48 9.71
CA THR A 473 -16.51 -16.04 9.81
C THR A 473 -17.15 -15.26 8.66
N PHE A 474 -17.72 -15.93 7.67
CA PHE A 474 -18.50 -15.30 6.61
C PHE A 474 -19.97 -15.00 6.99
N LYS A 475 -20.51 -15.61 8.06
CA LYS A 475 -21.89 -15.44 8.50
C LYS A 475 -22.32 -14.00 8.81
N PRO A 476 -21.46 -13.11 9.35
CA PRO A 476 -21.83 -11.71 9.54
C PRO A 476 -22.23 -10.99 8.24
N PHE A 477 -21.65 -11.37 7.09
CA PHE A 477 -22.04 -10.81 5.79
C PHE A 477 -23.41 -11.32 5.32
N VAL A 478 -23.82 -12.52 5.75
CA VAL A 478 -25.18 -12.99 5.53
C VAL A 478 -26.18 -12.19 6.36
N ALA A 479 -25.87 -11.92 7.63
CA ALA A 479 -26.68 -11.03 8.47
C ALA A 479 -26.73 -9.62 7.90
N LEU A 480 -25.61 -9.09 7.39
CA LEU A 480 -25.56 -7.80 6.70
C LEU A 480 -26.49 -7.76 5.49
N ALA A 481 -26.44 -8.78 4.64
CA ALA A 481 -27.34 -8.90 3.49
C ALA A 481 -28.82 -9.00 3.91
N ALA A 482 -29.12 -9.72 4.99
CA ALA A 482 -30.45 -9.87 5.52
C ALA A 482 -31.05 -8.54 6.05
N LEU A 483 -30.23 -7.77 6.75
CA LEU A 483 -30.61 -6.45 7.26
C LEU A 483 -30.79 -5.40 6.15
N MET A 484 -30.08 -5.58 5.03
CA MET A 484 -30.16 -4.71 3.84
C MET A 484 -31.24 -5.21 2.84
N HIS A 485 -31.84 -6.36 3.06
CA HIS A 485 -32.88 -6.93 2.19
C HIS A 485 -34.16 -6.06 2.23
N ASP A 486 -34.98 -6.11 1.20
CA ASP A 486 -36.27 -5.42 1.14
C ASP A 486 -37.43 -6.43 0.99
N PRO A 487 -38.30 -6.58 1.99
CA PRO A 487 -38.26 -5.98 3.34
C PRO A 487 -37.11 -6.56 4.19
N PRO A 488 -36.54 -5.77 5.13
CA PRO A 488 -35.45 -6.24 5.98
C PRO A 488 -35.79 -7.48 6.81
N ILE A 489 -34.84 -8.41 6.89
CA ILE A 489 -34.94 -9.58 7.76
C ILE A 489 -34.18 -9.28 9.05
N GLY A 490 -34.93 -9.02 10.14
CA GLY A 490 -34.33 -8.62 11.42
C GLY A 490 -33.68 -9.76 12.19
N LEU A 491 -32.92 -9.40 13.22
CA LEU A 491 -32.21 -10.36 14.06
C LEU A 491 -33.14 -11.28 14.87
N GLY A 492 -34.37 -10.85 15.13
CA GLY A 492 -35.40 -11.64 15.83
C GLY A 492 -36.12 -12.67 14.96
N THR A 493 -35.93 -12.62 13.64
CA THR A 493 -36.56 -13.57 12.74
C THR A 493 -36.09 -14.99 13.04
N THR A 494 -37.07 -15.87 13.33
CA THR A 494 -36.80 -17.24 13.82
C THR A 494 -36.76 -18.29 12.72
N PHE A 495 -35.87 -19.26 12.88
CA PHE A 495 -35.65 -20.37 11.98
C PHE A 495 -35.61 -21.71 12.73
N ASN A 496 -35.90 -22.80 12.03
CA ASN A 496 -35.55 -24.15 12.49
C ASN A 496 -34.08 -24.43 12.11
N GLY A 497 -33.22 -24.47 13.11
CA GLY A 497 -31.79 -24.72 12.94
C GLY A 497 -31.35 -26.14 13.25
N LYS A 498 -32.27 -27.13 13.25
CA LYS A 498 -31.88 -28.54 13.35
C LYS A 498 -31.20 -29.01 12.08
N GLU A 499 -30.25 -29.92 12.22
CA GLU A 499 -29.57 -30.57 11.09
C GLU A 499 -30.56 -31.05 10.03
N GLN A 500 -30.12 -30.97 8.80
CA GLN A 500 -30.86 -31.42 7.62
C GLN A 500 -29.97 -32.36 6.79
N LYS A 501 -30.62 -33.16 5.94
CA LYS A 501 -29.89 -34.10 5.06
C LYS A 501 -28.86 -33.32 4.21
N GLY A 502 -27.59 -33.63 4.41
CA GLY A 502 -26.48 -32.99 3.67
C GLY A 502 -26.00 -31.64 4.22
N LEU A 503 -26.58 -31.17 5.34
CA LEU A 503 -26.16 -29.93 6.00
C LEU A 503 -26.13 -30.14 7.51
N ARG A 504 -24.94 -30.28 8.08
CA ARG A 504 -24.70 -30.53 9.51
C ARG A 504 -24.32 -29.23 10.22
N ASN A 505 -24.69 -29.15 11.49
CA ASN A 505 -24.20 -28.15 12.42
C ASN A 505 -22.90 -28.66 13.11
N ALA A 506 -22.20 -27.79 13.81
CA ALA A 506 -21.18 -28.22 14.78
C ALA A 506 -21.87 -28.85 16.01
N ASP A 507 -21.15 -29.62 16.77
CA ASP A 507 -21.65 -30.24 18.00
C ASP A 507 -22.19 -29.17 18.94
N GLY A 508 -23.43 -29.38 19.41
CA GLY A 508 -24.12 -28.44 20.28
C GLY A 508 -24.75 -27.22 19.61
N ALA A 509 -24.57 -27.05 18.28
CA ALA A 509 -25.12 -25.92 17.56
C ALA A 509 -26.54 -26.12 17.02
N ASP A 510 -27.22 -27.21 17.36
CA ASP A 510 -28.61 -27.49 16.96
C ASP A 510 -29.59 -26.64 17.75
N CYS A 511 -30.57 -26.08 17.06
CA CYS A 511 -31.71 -25.40 17.68
C CYS A 511 -33.02 -25.72 16.99
N ALA A 512 -34.05 -26.12 17.73
CA ALA A 512 -35.37 -26.37 17.16
C ALA A 512 -36.04 -25.07 16.66
N ARG A 513 -35.75 -23.98 17.37
CA ARG A 513 -36.18 -22.64 17.05
C ARG A 513 -35.18 -21.64 17.63
N CYS A 514 -34.51 -20.92 16.79
CA CYS A 514 -33.65 -19.82 17.20
C CYS A 514 -33.77 -18.64 16.23
N ASP A 515 -33.57 -17.45 16.74
CA ASP A 515 -33.48 -16.26 15.94
C ASP A 515 -32.10 -16.11 15.33
N VAL A 516 -31.90 -15.12 14.45
CA VAL A 516 -30.65 -14.90 13.75
C VAL A 516 -29.49 -14.57 14.73
N LYS A 517 -29.72 -13.81 15.81
CA LYS A 517 -28.73 -13.50 16.84
C LYS A 517 -28.29 -14.76 17.59
N GLN A 518 -29.25 -15.57 18.05
CA GLN A 518 -28.97 -16.85 18.71
C GLN A 518 -28.23 -17.81 17.79
N ALA A 519 -28.66 -17.91 16.50
CA ALA A 519 -27.98 -18.72 15.49
C ALA A 519 -26.55 -18.25 15.21
N MET A 520 -26.25 -16.93 15.25
CA MET A 520 -24.91 -16.37 15.13
C MET A 520 -24.06 -16.80 16.31
N THR A 521 -24.59 -16.69 17.53
CA THR A 521 -23.91 -17.05 18.77
C THR A 521 -23.43 -18.51 18.75
N ILE A 522 -24.31 -19.44 18.44
CA ILE A 522 -23.98 -20.88 18.38
C ILE A 522 -23.40 -21.31 17.02
N SER A 523 -23.20 -20.37 16.11
CA SER A 523 -22.65 -20.63 14.76
C SER A 523 -23.46 -21.66 13.94
N ASN A 524 -24.82 -21.63 14.00
CA ASN A 524 -25.67 -22.59 13.32
C ASN A 524 -25.56 -22.52 11.80
N ASN A 525 -25.21 -23.63 11.15
CA ASN A 525 -25.00 -23.72 9.70
C ASN A 525 -26.30 -23.70 8.93
N VAL A 526 -27.34 -24.42 9.44
CA VAL A 526 -28.63 -24.59 8.78
C VAL A 526 -29.36 -23.25 8.66
N VAL A 527 -29.39 -22.47 9.75
CA VAL A 527 -30.03 -21.14 9.75
C VAL A 527 -29.34 -20.22 8.74
N PHE A 528 -28.01 -20.11 8.78
CA PHE A 528 -27.30 -19.18 7.91
C PHE A 528 -27.29 -19.60 6.43
N THR A 529 -27.27 -20.90 6.13
CA THR A 529 -27.43 -21.36 4.75
C THR A 529 -28.85 -21.09 4.24
N THR A 530 -29.88 -21.33 5.10
CA THR A 530 -31.28 -21.00 4.78
C THR A 530 -31.48 -19.49 4.59
N LEU A 531 -30.85 -18.66 5.45
CA LEU A 531 -30.93 -17.21 5.36
C LEU A 531 -30.23 -16.72 4.08
N ALA A 532 -29.06 -17.24 3.76
CA ALA A 532 -28.35 -16.91 2.52
C ALA A 532 -29.17 -17.30 1.27
N ALA A 533 -29.81 -18.45 1.27
CA ALA A 533 -30.72 -18.86 0.20
C ALA A 533 -31.93 -17.91 0.08
N LYS A 534 -32.47 -17.43 1.21
CA LYS A 534 -33.62 -16.55 1.28
C LYS A 534 -33.32 -15.14 0.76
N VAL A 535 -32.19 -14.53 1.14
CA VAL A 535 -31.78 -13.20 0.69
C VAL A 535 -31.17 -13.20 -0.70
N GLY A 536 -30.78 -14.36 -1.19
CA GLY A 536 -30.03 -14.56 -2.43
C GLY A 536 -28.52 -14.54 -2.22
N PRO A 537 -27.78 -15.55 -2.71
CA PRO A 537 -26.31 -15.62 -2.57
C PRO A 537 -25.58 -14.43 -3.17
N ASP A 538 -26.08 -13.86 -4.27
CA ASP A 538 -25.51 -12.65 -4.89
C ASP A 538 -25.60 -11.44 -3.94
N SER A 539 -26.71 -11.32 -3.19
CA SER A 539 -26.85 -10.27 -2.17
C SER A 539 -25.84 -10.45 -1.03
N VAL A 540 -25.55 -11.69 -0.63
CA VAL A 540 -24.52 -11.99 0.36
C VAL A 540 -23.12 -11.61 -0.17
N ALA A 541 -22.81 -11.95 -1.43
CA ALA A 541 -21.57 -11.57 -2.07
C ALA A 541 -21.43 -10.04 -2.19
N ALA A 542 -22.54 -9.34 -2.55
CA ALA A 542 -22.57 -7.88 -2.61
C ALA A 542 -22.37 -7.25 -1.23
N ALA A 543 -22.97 -7.79 -0.17
CA ALA A 543 -22.77 -7.33 1.20
C ALA A 543 -21.31 -7.52 1.68
N ALA A 544 -20.70 -8.66 1.36
CA ALA A 544 -19.28 -8.90 1.65
C ALA A 544 -18.35 -7.93 0.91
N LYS A 545 -18.62 -7.67 -0.37
CA LYS A 545 -17.90 -6.67 -1.17
C LYS A 545 -18.11 -5.25 -0.64
N ALA A 546 -19.32 -4.91 -0.20
CA ALA A 546 -19.61 -3.63 0.44
C ALA A 546 -18.81 -3.48 1.75
N ALA A 547 -18.63 -4.55 2.52
CA ALA A 547 -17.79 -4.53 3.71
C ALA A 547 -16.30 -4.42 3.40
N GLY A 548 -15.84 -4.70 2.16
CA GLY A 548 -14.43 -4.53 1.74
C GLY A 548 -13.74 -5.81 1.26
N ILE A 549 -14.44 -6.93 1.09
CA ILE A 549 -13.88 -8.14 0.48
C ILE A 549 -13.66 -7.88 -1.01
N THR A 550 -12.42 -8.03 -1.47
CA THR A 550 -12.01 -7.83 -2.87
C THR A 550 -11.74 -9.12 -3.62
N SER A 551 -11.53 -10.22 -2.89
CA SER A 551 -11.36 -11.57 -3.47
C SER A 551 -12.57 -11.95 -4.33
N PRO A 552 -12.36 -12.73 -5.40
CA PRO A 552 -13.44 -13.20 -6.26
C PRO A 552 -14.47 -14.03 -5.49
N LEU A 553 -15.74 -13.64 -5.59
CA LEU A 553 -16.88 -14.36 -5.03
C LEU A 553 -17.82 -14.83 -6.16
N ASP A 554 -17.23 -15.24 -7.29
CA ASP A 554 -17.96 -15.59 -8.51
C ASP A 554 -18.83 -16.84 -8.30
N ASP A 555 -19.97 -16.90 -8.98
CA ASP A 555 -20.94 -17.99 -8.89
C ASP A 555 -21.27 -18.38 -7.43
N PRO A 556 -21.78 -17.43 -6.63
CA PRO A 556 -22.07 -17.70 -5.23
C PRO A 556 -23.30 -18.61 -5.07
N ASP A 557 -23.23 -19.52 -4.12
CA ASP A 557 -24.39 -20.33 -3.69
C ASP A 557 -24.65 -20.14 -2.18
N ALA A 558 -25.70 -20.74 -1.66
CA ALA A 558 -26.06 -20.60 -0.25
C ALA A 558 -24.96 -21.06 0.73
N ARG A 559 -23.98 -21.89 0.28
CA ARG A 559 -22.83 -22.30 1.07
C ARG A 559 -21.81 -21.19 1.25
N LEU A 560 -21.99 -20.03 0.57
CA LEU A 560 -21.23 -18.82 0.86
C LEU A 560 -21.35 -18.43 2.33
N ALA A 561 -22.50 -18.70 2.97
CA ALA A 561 -22.69 -18.59 4.42
C ALA A 561 -21.68 -19.40 5.25
N LEU A 562 -21.13 -20.45 4.67
CA LEU A 562 -20.12 -21.34 5.29
C LEU A 562 -18.72 -21.04 4.78
N GLY A 563 -18.53 -19.93 4.06
CA GLY A 563 -17.22 -19.47 3.57
C GLY A 563 -16.58 -20.40 2.54
N ASN A 564 -17.34 -20.90 1.57
CA ASN A 564 -16.83 -21.79 0.51
C ASN A 564 -16.02 -21.07 -0.58
N LYS A 565 -15.86 -19.76 -0.48
CA LYS A 565 -14.99 -18.95 -1.34
C LYS A 565 -13.79 -18.45 -0.52
N GLU A 566 -12.62 -18.41 -1.14
CA GLU A 566 -11.38 -18.07 -0.45
C GLU A 566 -11.17 -16.54 -0.37
N ILE A 567 -10.79 -16.06 0.80
CA ILE A 567 -10.41 -14.67 1.09
C ILE A 567 -9.13 -14.63 1.90
N THR A 568 -8.51 -13.46 2.02
CA THR A 568 -7.30 -13.31 2.84
C THR A 568 -7.63 -12.87 4.28
N PRO A 569 -6.77 -13.18 5.27
CA PRO A 569 -6.91 -12.65 6.63
C PRO A 569 -6.97 -11.12 6.68
N LEU A 570 -6.19 -10.44 5.86
CA LEU A 570 -6.22 -8.97 5.75
C LEU A 570 -7.57 -8.45 5.28
N GLU A 571 -8.16 -9.06 4.24
CA GLU A 571 -9.49 -8.64 3.77
C GLU A 571 -10.56 -8.84 4.84
N LEU A 572 -10.50 -9.95 5.57
CA LEU A 572 -11.47 -10.23 6.63
C LEU A 572 -11.33 -9.24 7.79
N ALA A 573 -10.09 -8.90 8.21
CA ALA A 573 -9.86 -7.89 9.24
C ALA A 573 -10.39 -6.51 8.82
N SER A 574 -10.15 -6.11 7.56
CA SER A 574 -10.66 -4.85 6.98
C SER A 574 -12.19 -4.84 6.87
N ALA A 575 -12.80 -5.95 6.46
CA ALA A 575 -14.25 -6.03 6.35
C ALA A 575 -14.96 -5.96 7.72
N TYR A 576 -14.36 -6.53 8.75
CA TYR A 576 -14.85 -6.41 10.12
C TYR A 576 -14.60 -4.99 10.67
N ALA A 577 -13.50 -4.34 10.29
CA ALA A 577 -13.25 -2.93 10.59
C ALA A 577 -14.35 -2.01 10.02
N THR A 578 -14.84 -2.30 8.82
CA THR A 578 -15.96 -1.56 8.21
C THR A 578 -17.24 -1.67 9.06
N ILE A 579 -17.52 -2.86 9.61
CA ILE A 579 -18.67 -3.05 10.50
C ILE A 579 -18.42 -2.27 11.81
N ALA A 580 -17.20 -2.30 12.35
CA ALA A 580 -16.82 -1.61 13.58
C ALA A 580 -16.97 -0.08 13.45
N ASP A 581 -16.63 0.49 12.27
CA ASP A 581 -16.78 1.93 11.97
C ASP A 581 -18.19 2.29 11.43
N GLY A 582 -19.19 1.54 11.84
CA GLY A 582 -20.58 1.87 11.52
C GLY A 582 -20.90 1.84 10.03
N GLY A 583 -20.21 1.05 9.23
CA GLY A 583 -20.43 0.87 7.80
C GLY A 583 -19.64 1.82 6.91
N VAL A 584 -18.59 2.45 7.44
CA VAL A 584 -17.63 3.23 6.67
C VAL A 584 -16.44 2.34 6.36
N TRP A 585 -16.20 2.12 5.09
CA TRP A 585 -15.03 1.37 4.61
C TRP A 585 -13.84 2.30 4.39
N HIS A 586 -12.72 1.93 4.96
CA HIS A 586 -11.42 2.54 4.71
C HIS A 586 -10.52 1.53 4.00
N SER A 587 -9.79 1.98 2.98
CA SER A 587 -8.82 1.12 2.30
C SER A 587 -7.73 0.69 3.28
N PRO A 588 -7.49 -0.61 3.47
CA PRO A 588 -6.41 -1.04 4.36
C PRO A 588 -5.06 -0.61 3.77
N HIS A 589 -4.21 0.00 4.61
CA HIS A 589 -2.91 0.52 4.20
C HIS A 589 -1.88 0.37 5.32
N VAL A 590 -0.62 0.20 4.92
CA VAL A 590 0.52 0.06 5.85
C VAL A 590 1.41 1.30 5.87
N ILE A 591 1.26 2.22 4.89
CA ILE A 591 2.04 3.45 4.79
C ILE A 591 1.21 4.62 5.31
N SER A 592 1.69 5.34 6.33
CA SER A 592 1.08 6.58 6.78
C SER A 592 1.64 7.80 6.05
N SER A 593 2.96 7.83 5.79
CA SER A 593 3.58 8.93 5.05
C SER A 593 4.88 8.53 4.36
N ILE A 594 5.21 9.25 3.29
CA ILE A 594 6.46 9.11 2.55
C ILE A 594 7.06 10.50 2.36
N VAL A 595 8.29 10.66 2.85
CA VAL A 595 9.02 11.92 2.81
C VAL A 595 10.39 11.70 2.19
N THR A 596 10.81 12.58 1.31
CA THR A 596 12.15 12.55 0.71
C THR A 596 13.21 13.00 1.71
N SER A 597 14.48 12.75 1.39
CA SER A 597 15.62 13.18 2.21
C SER A 597 15.67 14.70 2.46
N ASP A 598 15.11 15.49 1.55
CA ASP A 598 14.98 16.96 1.65
C ASP A 598 13.69 17.43 2.32
N ASN A 599 12.99 16.56 3.04
CA ASN A 599 11.74 16.83 3.78
C ASN A 599 10.51 17.18 2.93
N ARG A 600 10.49 16.85 1.65
CA ARG A 600 9.31 16.99 0.81
C ARG A 600 8.38 15.80 1.01
N VAL A 601 7.12 16.04 1.35
CA VAL A 601 6.10 15.00 1.46
C VAL A 601 5.72 14.55 0.05
N LEU A 602 5.91 13.26 -0.23
CA LEU A 602 5.47 12.61 -1.48
C LEU A 602 4.07 12.02 -1.34
N TYR A 603 3.80 11.48 -0.16
CA TYR A 603 2.52 10.85 0.15
C TYR A 603 2.18 11.07 1.61
N GLN A 604 0.93 11.27 1.89
CA GLN A 604 0.32 11.27 3.22
C GLN A 604 -0.98 10.51 3.12
N ALA A 605 -1.15 9.49 3.94
CA ALA A 605 -2.42 8.77 4.03
C ALA A 605 -3.52 9.74 4.45
N PRO A 606 -4.68 9.74 3.79
CA PRO A 606 -5.77 10.64 4.14
C PRO A 606 -6.37 10.25 5.50
N GLU A 607 -6.45 11.22 6.41
CA GLU A 607 -6.96 11.01 7.78
C GLU A 607 -8.44 10.62 7.86
N SER A 608 -9.24 10.81 6.81
CA SER A 608 -10.70 10.63 6.86
C SER A 608 -11.36 10.32 5.51
N SER A 609 -10.74 9.51 4.66
CA SER A 609 -11.30 9.18 3.34
C SER A 609 -12.20 7.95 3.31
N GLY A 610 -12.88 7.65 4.42
CA GLY A 610 -13.76 6.49 4.47
C GLY A 610 -15.00 6.66 3.57
N GLU A 611 -15.36 5.58 2.88
CA GLU A 611 -16.56 5.51 2.07
C GLU A 611 -17.68 4.81 2.84
N ARG A 612 -18.80 5.50 3.08
CA ARG A 612 -19.96 4.86 3.69
C ARG A 612 -20.60 3.87 2.72
N ARG A 613 -20.53 2.59 3.06
CA ARG A 613 -21.03 1.48 2.26
C ARG A 613 -22.41 1.01 2.71
N PHE A 614 -22.73 1.13 4.00
CA PHE A 614 -24.05 0.85 4.57
C PHE A 614 -24.31 1.71 5.80
N SER A 615 -25.54 1.75 6.29
CA SER A 615 -25.92 2.65 7.37
C SER A 615 -25.34 2.22 8.73
N VAL A 616 -25.16 3.19 9.63
CA VAL A 616 -24.72 2.94 11.02
C VAL A 616 -25.68 1.98 11.73
N GLN A 617 -26.97 2.11 11.48
CA GLN A 617 -27.96 1.23 12.09
C GLN A 617 -27.79 -0.22 11.61
N VAL A 618 -27.55 -0.45 10.33
CA VAL A 618 -27.26 -1.79 9.78
C VAL A 618 -25.99 -2.36 10.41
N ALA A 619 -24.90 -1.60 10.43
CA ALA A 619 -23.65 -2.01 11.05
C ALA A 619 -23.83 -2.37 12.53
N ARG A 620 -24.58 -1.53 13.28
CA ARG A 620 -24.84 -1.76 14.70
C ARG A 620 -25.68 -3.03 14.93
N ASN A 621 -26.61 -3.35 14.03
CA ASN A 621 -27.38 -4.60 14.09
C ASN A 621 -26.47 -5.82 13.81
N VAL A 622 -25.57 -5.76 12.82
CA VAL A 622 -24.59 -6.83 12.60
C VAL A 622 -23.70 -7.00 13.84
N THR A 623 -23.20 -5.91 14.40
CA THR A 623 -22.43 -5.92 15.66
C THR A 623 -23.22 -6.63 16.79
N GLU A 624 -24.50 -6.28 16.95
CA GLU A 624 -25.39 -6.89 17.98
C GLU A 624 -25.51 -8.41 17.81
N ALA A 625 -25.62 -8.87 16.56
CA ALA A 625 -25.67 -10.31 16.29
C ALA A 625 -24.40 -11.05 16.74
N MET A 626 -23.25 -10.36 16.75
CA MET A 626 -21.93 -10.95 17.02
C MET A 626 -21.50 -10.89 18.50
N LEU A 627 -22.17 -10.08 19.35
CA LEU A 627 -21.78 -9.87 20.74
C LEU A 627 -21.82 -11.15 21.60
N GLY A 628 -22.70 -12.10 21.26
CA GLY A 628 -22.84 -13.35 22.02
C GLY A 628 -21.76 -14.40 21.73
N VAL A 629 -20.95 -14.23 20.67
CA VAL A 629 -20.02 -15.30 20.22
C VAL A 629 -18.84 -15.46 21.17
N ALA A 630 -18.15 -14.36 21.52
CA ALA A 630 -16.98 -14.45 22.40
C ALA A 630 -17.32 -15.02 23.79
N PRO A 631 -18.40 -14.60 24.46
CA PRO A 631 -18.87 -15.26 25.71
C PRO A 631 -19.22 -16.75 25.53
N ASN A 632 -19.91 -17.09 24.45
CA ASN A 632 -20.27 -18.49 24.15
C ASN A 632 -19.04 -19.39 23.98
N ASP A 633 -17.99 -18.85 23.38
CA ASP A 633 -16.77 -19.59 23.04
C ASP A 633 -15.66 -19.46 24.12
N GLY A 634 -15.92 -18.77 25.26
CA GLY A 634 -14.96 -18.51 26.36
C GLY A 634 -13.79 -17.66 25.92
N LEU A 635 -14.05 -16.66 25.06
CA LEU A 635 -13.09 -15.75 24.45
C LEU A 635 -13.34 -14.27 24.80
N GLU A 636 -14.01 -14.01 25.92
CA GLU A 636 -14.22 -12.65 26.44
C GLU A 636 -12.89 -11.96 26.70
N LEU A 637 -12.90 -10.64 26.56
CA LEU A 637 -11.76 -9.80 26.89
C LEU A 637 -11.80 -9.34 28.36
N PRO A 638 -10.65 -9.11 29.00
CA PRO A 638 -10.59 -8.58 30.36
C PRO A 638 -11.32 -7.25 30.51
N GLY A 639 -11.74 -6.92 31.75
CA GLY A 639 -12.35 -5.63 32.04
C GLY A 639 -13.77 -5.44 31.46
N ASN A 640 -14.45 -6.51 31.07
CA ASN A 640 -15.76 -6.46 30.39
C ASN A 640 -15.73 -5.59 29.12
N GLN A 641 -14.58 -5.57 28.41
CA GLN A 641 -14.45 -4.85 27.15
C GLN A 641 -15.44 -5.45 26.13
N PRO A 642 -16.40 -4.67 25.60
CA PRO A 642 -17.33 -5.17 24.60
C PRO A 642 -16.63 -5.59 23.32
N VAL A 643 -16.92 -6.79 22.85
CA VAL A 643 -16.35 -7.30 21.61
C VAL A 643 -17.41 -8.01 20.76
N ALA A 644 -17.39 -7.72 19.48
CA ALA A 644 -18.17 -8.44 18.47
C ALA A 644 -17.24 -9.37 17.70
N ALA A 645 -17.56 -10.66 17.67
CA ALA A 645 -16.63 -11.65 17.15
C ALA A 645 -17.33 -12.79 16.40
N LYS A 646 -16.54 -13.56 15.65
CA LYS A 646 -16.99 -14.79 15.00
C LYS A 646 -15.84 -15.76 14.82
N THR A 647 -16.03 -16.99 15.23
CA THR A 647 -15.17 -18.13 14.96
C THR A 647 -15.47 -18.74 13.60
N GLY A 648 -14.47 -19.34 12.99
CA GLY A 648 -14.60 -20.07 11.73
C GLY A 648 -13.81 -21.37 11.77
N THR A 649 -14.40 -22.42 11.24
CA THR A 649 -13.79 -23.73 11.11
C THR A 649 -14.11 -24.26 9.72
N VAL A 650 -13.11 -24.71 9.00
CA VAL A 650 -13.25 -25.27 7.65
C VAL A 650 -12.94 -26.75 7.71
N GLN A 651 -13.96 -27.55 7.42
CA GLN A 651 -13.82 -29.00 7.42
C GLN A 651 -12.89 -29.48 6.30
N SER A 652 -12.09 -30.46 6.62
CA SER A 652 -11.27 -31.20 5.67
C SER A 652 -12.12 -32.12 4.80
N ARG A 653 -11.52 -32.62 3.73
CA ARG A 653 -12.05 -33.78 2.97
C ARG A 653 -12.10 -35.10 3.78
N PHE A 654 -11.46 -35.13 4.94
CA PHE A 654 -11.45 -36.28 5.85
C PHE A 654 -12.46 -35.98 6.97
N ASP A 655 -13.32 -36.97 7.25
CA ASP A 655 -14.36 -36.85 8.29
C ASP A 655 -13.75 -36.53 9.66
N GLY A 656 -14.32 -35.55 10.37
CA GLY A 656 -13.88 -35.13 11.69
C GLY A 656 -12.55 -34.36 11.71
N GLU A 657 -12.05 -33.93 10.55
CA GLU A 657 -10.84 -33.13 10.43
C GLU A 657 -11.11 -31.74 9.89
N ASN A 658 -10.28 -30.78 10.29
CA ASN A 658 -10.32 -29.40 9.82
C ASN A 658 -9.04 -29.03 9.08
N ASN A 659 -9.12 -28.16 8.06
CA ASN A 659 -7.96 -27.66 7.30
C ASN A 659 -7.54 -26.25 7.72
N ASP A 660 -8.53 -25.40 8.03
CA ASP A 660 -8.33 -24.01 8.39
C ASP A 660 -9.21 -23.68 9.59
N ALA A 661 -8.70 -22.87 10.48
CA ALA A 661 -9.43 -22.37 11.63
C ALA A 661 -9.17 -20.86 11.79
N TRP A 662 -10.23 -20.14 12.10
CA TRP A 662 -10.24 -18.68 12.12
C TRP A 662 -10.88 -18.13 13.38
N MET A 663 -10.39 -16.99 13.82
CA MET A 663 -11.07 -16.10 14.76
C MET A 663 -10.97 -14.68 14.24
N SER A 664 -12.09 -14.00 14.12
CA SER A 664 -12.15 -12.59 13.75
C SER A 664 -13.11 -11.85 14.67
N GLY A 665 -12.72 -10.66 15.12
CA GLY A 665 -13.56 -9.85 15.99
C GLY A 665 -12.98 -8.44 16.14
N PHE A 666 -13.82 -7.56 16.70
CA PHE A 666 -13.47 -6.15 16.84
C PHE A 666 -14.04 -5.52 18.12
N THR A 667 -13.31 -4.54 18.61
CA THR A 667 -13.78 -3.47 19.50
C THR A 667 -14.11 -2.24 18.67
N PRO A 668 -14.64 -1.15 19.24
CA PRO A 668 -14.80 0.11 18.49
C PRO A 668 -13.48 0.73 17.96
N THR A 669 -12.33 0.24 18.38
CA THR A 669 -11.02 0.82 18.08
C THR A 669 -10.09 -0.10 17.31
N LEU A 670 -10.32 -1.41 17.34
CA LEU A 670 -9.43 -2.39 16.71
C LEU A 670 -10.20 -3.59 16.15
N SER A 671 -9.95 -3.94 14.91
CA SER A 671 -10.45 -5.14 14.24
C SER A 671 -9.32 -6.12 13.99
N THR A 672 -9.45 -7.35 14.48
CA THR A 672 -8.37 -8.35 14.40
C THR A 672 -8.88 -9.66 13.83
N THR A 673 -8.11 -10.21 12.90
CA THR A 673 -8.31 -11.55 12.35
C THR A 673 -7.10 -12.42 12.59
N VAL A 674 -7.34 -13.64 13.06
CA VAL A 674 -6.35 -14.71 13.21
C VAL A 674 -6.75 -15.89 12.33
N TRP A 675 -5.77 -16.44 11.61
CA TRP A 675 -5.88 -17.69 10.86
C TRP A 675 -4.85 -18.69 11.32
N ILE A 676 -5.23 -19.96 11.39
CA ILE A 676 -4.38 -21.14 11.61
C ILE A 676 -4.66 -22.15 10.51
N GLY A 677 -3.61 -22.68 9.90
CA GLY A 677 -3.69 -23.71 8.86
C GLY A 677 -2.35 -24.37 8.59
N THR A 678 -2.18 -24.90 7.39
CA THR A 678 -0.92 -25.50 6.93
C THR A 678 -0.60 -25.06 5.50
N ASP A 679 0.66 -25.23 5.09
CA ASP A 679 1.12 -24.95 3.72
C ASP A 679 0.35 -25.74 2.66
N MET A 680 0.00 -26.99 2.97
CA MET A 680 -0.55 -27.95 2.03
C MET A 680 -2.03 -28.25 2.23
N ASN A 681 -2.77 -27.41 2.95
CA ASN A 681 -4.18 -27.65 3.33
C ASN A 681 -4.36 -29.04 3.97
N SER A 682 -3.40 -29.47 4.77
CA SER A 682 -3.47 -30.71 5.53
C SER A 682 -4.31 -30.53 6.79
N PRO A 683 -4.88 -31.61 7.35
CA PRO A 683 -5.59 -31.55 8.61
C PRO A 683 -4.78 -30.88 9.72
N ILE A 684 -5.42 -29.98 10.46
CA ILE A 684 -4.83 -29.25 11.59
C ILE A 684 -5.24 -29.88 12.92
N ARG A 685 -4.24 -30.23 13.73
CA ARG A 685 -4.45 -30.87 15.02
C ARG A 685 -3.58 -30.22 16.08
N THR A 686 -4.06 -30.20 17.31
CA THR A 686 -3.27 -29.82 18.49
C THR A 686 -2.21 -30.88 18.79
N ALA A 687 -1.25 -30.57 19.65
CA ALA A 687 -0.25 -31.52 20.15
C ALA A 687 -0.88 -32.76 20.82
N SER A 688 -2.10 -32.63 21.39
CA SER A 688 -2.87 -33.75 21.93
C SER A 688 -3.65 -34.55 20.88
N GLY A 689 -3.50 -34.22 19.60
CA GLY A 689 -4.15 -34.92 18.48
C GLY A 689 -5.60 -34.53 18.22
N ARG A 690 -6.18 -33.52 18.92
CA ARG A 690 -7.54 -33.05 18.67
C ARG A 690 -7.57 -32.13 17.46
N PRO A 691 -8.62 -32.18 16.63
CA PRO A 691 -8.82 -31.20 15.56
C PRO A 691 -8.83 -29.77 16.13
N ILE A 692 -8.22 -28.83 15.39
CA ILE A 692 -8.21 -27.41 15.73
C ILE A 692 -9.47 -26.76 15.16
N GLU A 693 -10.19 -26.04 16.02
CA GLU A 693 -11.38 -25.28 15.72
C GLU A 693 -11.17 -23.79 15.97
N GLY A 694 -12.08 -22.95 15.44
CA GLY A 694 -11.97 -21.50 15.55
C GLY A 694 -11.86 -20.98 16.99
N ALA A 695 -12.59 -21.55 17.92
CA ALA A 695 -12.54 -21.17 19.34
C ALA A 695 -11.28 -21.66 20.08
N THR A 696 -10.55 -22.63 19.53
CA THR A 696 -9.41 -23.25 20.18
C THR A 696 -8.10 -22.47 19.95
N VAL A 697 -7.19 -22.94 19.09
CA VAL A 697 -5.88 -22.29 18.87
C VAL A 697 -6.02 -20.87 18.33
N PRO A 698 -6.73 -20.61 17.20
CA PRO A 698 -6.84 -19.23 16.71
C PRO A 698 -7.60 -18.32 17.65
N GLY A 699 -8.64 -18.82 18.36
CA GLY A 699 -9.35 -18.08 19.39
C GLY A 699 -8.43 -17.65 20.53
N LYS A 700 -7.51 -18.53 20.97
CA LYS A 700 -6.55 -18.21 22.03
C LYS A 700 -5.46 -17.22 21.56
N VAL A 701 -4.97 -17.31 20.33
CA VAL A 701 -4.08 -16.29 19.76
C VAL A 701 -4.79 -14.94 19.72
N TRP A 702 -6.02 -14.90 19.22
CA TRP A 702 -6.83 -13.70 19.12
C TRP A 702 -7.13 -13.09 20.49
N GLN A 703 -7.60 -13.91 21.44
CA GLN A 703 -7.91 -13.44 22.81
C GLN A 703 -6.70 -12.84 23.49
N ARG A 704 -5.54 -13.50 23.39
CA ARG A 704 -4.30 -13.00 24.00
C ARG A 704 -3.89 -11.68 23.37
N PHE A 705 -3.81 -11.63 22.03
CA PHE A 705 -3.45 -10.40 21.32
C PHE A 705 -4.42 -9.25 21.66
N MET A 706 -5.73 -9.49 21.56
CA MET A 706 -6.73 -8.45 21.81
C MET A 706 -6.73 -8.00 23.27
N SER A 707 -6.57 -8.91 24.23
CA SER A 707 -6.47 -8.55 25.66
C SER A 707 -5.32 -7.59 25.90
N ASP A 708 -4.14 -7.91 25.35
CA ASP A 708 -2.96 -7.08 25.51
C ASP A 708 -3.07 -5.77 24.69
N ALA A 709 -3.65 -5.82 23.50
CA ALA A 709 -3.74 -4.68 22.59
C ALA A 709 -4.68 -3.58 23.07
N VAL A 710 -5.74 -3.93 23.82
CA VAL A 710 -6.75 -2.97 24.30
C VAL A 710 -6.68 -2.74 25.81
N GLU A 711 -5.64 -3.24 26.50
CA GLU A 711 -5.50 -3.15 27.97
C GLU A 711 -5.56 -1.71 28.47
N ASP A 712 -4.89 -0.79 27.78
CA ASP A 712 -4.80 0.63 28.13
C ASP A 712 -5.93 1.47 27.51
N GLU A 713 -6.84 0.85 26.74
CA GLU A 713 -7.92 1.58 26.11
C GLU A 713 -9.13 1.72 27.03
N PRO A 714 -9.77 2.91 27.06
CA PRO A 714 -10.99 3.05 27.83
C PRO A 714 -12.10 2.15 27.25
N THR A 715 -12.81 1.45 28.11
CA THR A 715 -13.95 0.61 27.73
C THR A 715 -14.99 1.44 26.98
N LYS A 716 -15.14 1.22 25.68
CA LYS A 716 -16.09 1.89 24.80
C LYS A 716 -17.14 0.90 24.32
N GLY A 717 -18.41 1.26 24.49
CA GLY A 717 -19.53 0.51 23.90
C GLY A 717 -19.70 0.81 22.41
N PHE A 718 -20.45 -0.05 21.71
CA PHE A 718 -20.78 0.09 20.28
C PHE A 718 -21.92 1.08 19.99
N GLY A 719 -22.31 1.91 20.95
CA GLY A 719 -23.43 2.83 20.81
C GLY A 719 -24.79 2.16 20.95
N THR A 720 -25.86 2.96 20.79
CA THR A 720 -27.23 2.51 21.01
C THR A 720 -27.66 1.50 19.94
N PHE A 721 -28.21 0.38 20.40
CA PHE A 721 -28.85 -0.61 19.52
C PHE A 721 -30.29 -0.22 19.24
N THR A 722 -30.67 -0.14 18.00
CA THR A 722 -32.06 -0.01 17.54
C THR A 722 -32.29 -1.11 16.51
N PRO A 723 -33.20 -2.05 16.78
CA PRO A 723 -33.43 -3.18 15.89
C PRO A 723 -33.97 -2.73 14.53
N ILE A 724 -33.54 -3.43 13.48
CA ILE A 724 -34.11 -3.38 12.14
C ILE A 724 -35.01 -4.60 12.00
N GLY A 725 -36.27 -4.42 11.64
CA GLY A 725 -37.22 -5.50 11.57
C GLY A 725 -37.55 -6.07 12.95
N GLU A 726 -37.68 -7.39 13.04
CA GLU A 726 -37.99 -8.08 14.30
C GLU A 726 -36.80 -8.05 15.27
N ALA A 727 -37.08 -7.58 16.52
CA ALA A 727 -36.03 -7.50 17.56
C ALA A 727 -35.61 -8.90 18.04
N PRO A 728 -34.32 -9.13 18.33
CA PRO A 728 -33.81 -10.41 18.82
C PRO A 728 -34.39 -10.75 20.20
N SER A 729 -34.53 -12.04 20.45
CA SER A 729 -34.94 -12.56 21.76
C SER A 729 -33.77 -12.49 22.77
N GLU A 730 -34.06 -12.12 24.00
CA GLU A 730 -33.10 -12.20 25.08
C GLU A 730 -33.04 -13.62 25.71
N LEU A 731 -33.96 -14.50 25.33
CA LEU A 731 -33.98 -15.86 25.83
C LEU A 731 -32.88 -16.73 25.18
N PRO A 732 -32.34 -17.71 25.91
CA PRO A 732 -31.36 -18.64 25.32
C PRO A 732 -32.01 -19.49 24.21
N PRO A 733 -31.20 -20.02 23.26
CA PRO A 733 -31.68 -20.92 22.23
C PRO A 733 -32.47 -22.08 22.84
N ASN A 734 -33.57 -22.48 22.21
CA ASN A 734 -34.46 -23.55 22.66
C ASN A 734 -35.21 -23.29 24.00
N ALA A 735 -35.22 -22.07 24.52
CA ALA A 735 -36.05 -21.77 25.68
C ALA A 735 -37.53 -22.10 25.38
N PRO A 736 -38.28 -22.77 26.32
CA PRO A 736 -39.69 -23.06 26.11
C PRO A 736 -40.45 -21.76 25.98
N THR A 737 -41.21 -21.60 24.90
CA THR A 737 -42.11 -20.48 24.72
C THR A 737 -43.27 -20.66 25.71
N THR A 738 -43.21 -20.00 26.85
CA THR A 738 -44.39 -19.82 27.68
C THR A 738 -45.31 -18.90 26.90
N SER A 739 -46.29 -19.47 26.19
CA SER A 739 -47.43 -18.73 25.70
C SER A 739 -48.06 -18.07 26.93
N ALA A 740 -47.83 -16.81 27.10
CA ALA A 740 -48.65 -16.02 28.01
C ALA A 740 -50.05 -16.02 27.42
N THR A 741 -50.88 -16.89 27.95
CA THR A 741 -52.32 -16.80 27.77
C THR A 741 -52.74 -15.40 28.27
N PRO A 742 -53.38 -14.58 27.48
CA PRO A 742 -53.83 -13.29 27.98
C PRO A 742 -54.78 -13.54 29.12
N THR A 743 -54.38 -13.22 30.32
CA THR A 743 -55.27 -13.17 31.48
C THR A 743 -56.36 -12.15 31.17
N PRO A 744 -57.62 -12.51 31.20
CA PRO A 744 -58.70 -11.55 30.97
C PRO A 744 -58.66 -10.50 32.08
N SER A 745 -58.48 -9.26 31.66
CA SER A 745 -58.51 -8.06 32.50
C SER A 745 -59.83 -8.05 33.22
N ALA A 746 -59.81 -8.27 34.55
CA ALA A 746 -60.99 -8.07 35.38
C ALA A 746 -61.43 -6.62 35.30
N SER A 747 -62.67 -6.41 34.88
CA SER A 747 -63.41 -5.14 34.97
C SER A 747 -63.27 -4.55 36.35
N ALA A 748 -62.62 -3.43 36.50
CA ALA A 748 -62.69 -2.62 37.71
C ALA A 748 -63.95 -1.77 37.65
N GLU A 749 -64.86 -1.96 38.67
CA GLU A 749 -65.95 -1.09 39.01
C GLU A 749 -65.54 0.34 39.34
N PRO A 750 -66.26 1.37 39.02
CA PRO A 750 -65.91 2.75 39.30
C PRO A 750 -66.14 3.12 40.76
N SER A 751 -65.06 3.34 41.53
CA SER A 751 -65.12 3.97 42.85
C SER A 751 -65.06 5.48 42.75
N VAL A 752 -66.06 6.14 43.41
CA VAL A 752 -66.24 7.59 43.51
C VAL A 752 -65.09 8.25 44.24
N PRO A 753 -64.57 9.44 43.79
CA PRO A 753 -63.49 10.12 44.49
C PRO A 753 -64.01 10.97 45.68
N PRO A 754 -63.21 11.08 46.75
CA PRO A 754 -63.41 12.12 47.77
C PRO A 754 -62.84 13.46 47.29
N SER A 755 -63.63 14.49 47.51
CA SER A 755 -63.33 15.92 47.32
C SER A 755 -62.12 16.44 48.07
N GLY A 756 -61.43 17.34 47.41
CA GLY A 756 -60.74 18.47 48.01
C GLY A 756 -59.23 18.44 48.11
N SER A 757 -58.62 19.19 47.23
CA SER A 757 -57.57 20.16 47.58
C SER A 757 -57.09 20.92 46.34
N GLU A 758 -57.01 22.19 46.57
CA GLU A 758 -56.75 23.29 45.66
C GLU A 758 -55.56 23.09 44.70
N VAL A 759 -55.80 23.54 43.46
CA VAL A 759 -54.81 23.76 42.42
C VAL A 759 -54.36 25.20 42.49
N PRO A 760 -53.06 25.50 42.57
CA PRO A 760 -52.57 26.87 42.41
C PRO A 760 -52.59 27.32 40.91
N PRO A 761 -52.87 28.62 40.64
CA PRO A 761 -53.04 29.11 39.30
C PRO A 761 -51.70 29.23 38.53
N PRO A 762 -51.77 29.21 37.20
CA PRO A 762 -50.56 29.29 36.36
C PRO A 762 -49.99 30.70 36.37
N PRO A 763 -48.66 30.89 36.16
CA PRO A 763 -48.03 32.18 36.10
C PRO A 763 -48.41 32.94 34.81
N PRO A 764 -48.37 34.29 34.85
CA PRO A 764 -48.79 35.14 33.74
C PRO A 764 -47.75 35.12 32.58
N PRO A 765 -48.21 35.45 31.35
CA PRO A 765 -47.29 35.48 30.19
C PRO A 765 -46.45 36.72 30.18
N ASP A 766 -45.20 36.59 29.75
CA ASP A 766 -44.22 37.63 29.54
C ASP A 766 -44.61 38.58 28.39
N PRO A 767 -44.28 39.85 28.46
CA PRO A 767 -44.69 40.88 27.50
C PRO A 767 -43.94 40.79 26.19
N ALA A 768 -44.71 41.08 25.12
CA ALA A 768 -44.31 41.12 23.73
C ALA A 768 -43.20 42.13 23.43
N ALA A 769 -42.22 41.72 22.61
CA ALA A 769 -41.25 42.65 21.94
C ALA A 769 -41.88 43.26 20.68
N PRO A 770 -41.49 44.51 20.35
CA PRO A 770 -42.10 45.30 19.26
C PRO A 770 -41.65 44.84 17.86
N PRO A 771 -42.41 45.15 16.81
CA PRO A 771 -42.20 44.67 15.46
C PRO A 771 -41.07 45.41 14.74
N ALA A 772 -40.28 44.68 13.98
CA ALA A 772 -39.34 45.21 13.00
C ALA A 772 -39.98 45.22 11.60
N ASP A 773 -39.74 46.28 10.88
CA ASP A 773 -40.29 46.70 9.61
C ASP A 773 -40.16 45.73 8.45
N GLU A 774 -41.19 45.78 7.63
CA GLU A 774 -41.29 45.26 6.27
C GLU A 774 -40.22 45.83 5.34
N SER A 775 -39.65 45.02 4.51
CA SER A 775 -39.34 45.38 3.12
C SER A 775 -39.21 44.17 2.22
N THR A 776 -40.29 43.91 1.51
CA THR A 776 -40.43 43.56 0.09
C THR A 776 -39.61 42.45 -0.51
N ALA A 777 -40.33 41.38 -0.72
CA ALA A 777 -40.13 40.50 -1.86
C ALA A 777 -40.54 41.17 -3.18
N PRO A 778 -40.09 40.73 -4.33
CA PRO A 778 -41.03 40.10 -5.26
C PRO A 778 -40.59 38.80 -5.86
N ALA A 779 -41.59 37.94 -6.05
CA ALA A 779 -41.58 36.72 -6.86
C ALA A 779 -42.07 37.07 -8.29
N PRO A 780 -42.28 36.03 -9.11
CA PRO A 780 -41.55 35.82 -10.34
C PRO A 780 -42.36 36.15 -11.59
N ASP A 781 -41.69 36.30 -12.72
CA ASP A 781 -42.41 36.22 -13.99
C ASP A 781 -41.65 35.46 -15.06
N GLN A 782 -42.47 34.80 -15.79
CA GLN A 782 -42.26 33.89 -16.90
C GLN A 782 -41.93 34.59 -18.20
N GLN A 783 -41.42 33.78 -19.12
CA GLN A 783 -41.59 33.87 -20.57
C GLN A 783 -40.64 34.68 -21.40
N GLY A 784 -40.15 34.04 -22.42
CA GLY A 784 -39.77 34.67 -23.64
C GLY A 784 -38.59 34.07 -24.40
N ASP A 785 -38.78 32.97 -25.12
CA ASP A 785 -38.09 32.68 -26.38
C ASP A 785 -38.64 33.66 -27.47
N PRO A 786 -38.03 34.02 -28.60
CA PRO A 786 -37.17 33.20 -29.45
C PRO A 786 -36.10 33.96 -30.28
N SER A 787 -35.42 33.19 -31.07
CA SER A 787 -34.96 33.45 -32.45
C SER A 787 -33.50 33.92 -32.71
N GLU A 788 -32.97 33.15 -33.58
CA GLU A 788 -32.18 33.39 -34.81
C GLU A 788 -30.67 33.60 -34.63
N GLY A 789 -29.85 32.93 -35.33
CA GLY A 789 -29.90 32.35 -36.63
C GLY A 789 -28.55 31.72 -37.04
N ARG A 790 -28.68 30.73 -37.90
CA ARG A 790 -27.90 30.44 -39.13
C ARG A 790 -26.42 30.27 -39.01
N THR A 791 -25.82 29.31 -39.62
CA THR A 791 -25.96 28.44 -40.82
C THR A 791 -24.80 27.47 -40.86
N LEU A 792 -25.01 26.28 -41.25
CA LEU A 792 -24.92 25.50 -42.49
C LEU A 792 -23.73 24.52 -42.53
N PHE A 793 -23.94 23.39 -42.82
CA PHE A 793 -23.78 22.25 -43.72
C PHE A 793 -23.39 21.03 -42.96
N GLY A 794 -23.95 19.90 -43.06
CA GLY A 794 -24.75 19.23 -44.07
C GLY A 794 -24.21 17.81 -44.21
N GLY A 795 -25.09 16.80 -44.12
CA GLY A 795 -24.82 15.49 -44.69
C GLY A 795 -24.92 14.29 -43.77
N ASN A 796 -26.13 13.80 -43.57
CA ASN A 796 -26.43 12.39 -43.38
C ASN A 796 -26.83 11.83 -44.77
N PRO A 797 -26.79 10.53 -45.10
CA PRO A 797 -27.46 9.45 -44.40
C PRO A 797 -26.84 8.05 -44.55
N GLY A 798 -27.38 7.06 -43.85
CA GLY A 798 -27.27 5.67 -44.26
C GLY A 798 -27.19 4.62 -43.17
N THR A 799 -28.33 4.25 -42.64
CA THR A 799 -28.69 2.98 -42.02
C THR A 799 -28.09 1.77 -42.74
N THR A 800 -27.56 0.82 -42.00
CA THR A 800 -27.95 -0.60 -42.08
C THR A 800 -27.41 -1.41 -40.91
N THR A 801 -28.31 -1.99 -40.17
CA THR A 801 -28.24 -3.14 -39.30
C THR A 801 -27.65 -4.35 -40.02
N THR A 802 -26.69 -5.04 -39.39
CA THR A 802 -26.47 -6.47 -39.63
C THR A 802 -25.88 -7.12 -38.35
N THR A 803 -26.66 -8.03 -37.85
CA THR A 803 -26.36 -9.03 -36.80
C THR A 803 -25.39 -10.06 -37.39
N PRO A 804 -24.39 -10.55 -36.62
CA PRO A 804 -23.63 -11.74 -37.04
C PRO A 804 -24.27 -13.03 -36.51
N PRO A 805 -24.16 -14.13 -37.28
CA PRO A 805 -24.74 -15.43 -36.92
C PRO A 805 -23.84 -16.25 -35.98
N ALA A 806 -24.45 -17.15 -35.24
CA ALA A 806 -23.84 -18.19 -34.41
C ALA A 806 -23.11 -19.23 -35.29
N PRO A 807 -22.09 -19.91 -34.76
CA PRO A 807 -21.54 -21.11 -35.39
C PRO A 807 -22.09 -22.39 -34.77
N ASP A 808 -22.49 -23.28 -35.66
CA ASP A 808 -22.89 -24.64 -35.43
C ASP A 808 -21.68 -25.61 -35.30
N ALA A 809 -21.88 -26.63 -34.42
CA ALA A 809 -21.52 -28.04 -34.51
C ALA A 809 -20.04 -28.49 -34.73
N GLU A 810 -19.61 -29.26 -33.74
CA GLU A 810 -18.59 -30.31 -33.87
C GLU A 810 -18.86 -31.27 -35.02
N PRO A 811 -17.80 -32.01 -35.50
CA PRO A 811 -17.67 -33.39 -35.06
C PRO A 811 -16.22 -33.95 -34.97
N GLY A 812 -16.06 -34.96 -34.12
CA GLY A 812 -15.31 -36.19 -34.49
C GLY A 812 -13.91 -36.35 -33.87
N LEU A 813 -13.88 -37.16 -32.86
CA LEU A 813 -12.78 -38.02 -32.40
C LEU A 813 -11.91 -38.60 -33.54
N GLN A 814 -10.60 -38.49 -33.39
CA GLN A 814 -9.72 -39.64 -33.74
C GLN A 814 -8.47 -39.66 -32.86
N ASP A 815 -8.38 -40.78 -32.21
CA ASP A 815 -7.30 -41.39 -31.45
C ASP A 815 -6.06 -41.64 -32.33
N CYS A 816 -4.86 -41.35 -31.81
CA CYS A 816 -3.64 -42.09 -32.20
C CYS A 816 -2.58 -41.97 -31.11
N SER A 817 -2.45 -43.03 -30.37
CA SER A 817 -1.28 -43.45 -29.59
C SER A 817 -0.02 -43.52 -30.46
N THR A 818 1.12 -43.14 -29.92
CA THR A 818 2.36 -43.97 -29.81
C THR A 818 3.55 -43.15 -29.33
N THR A 819 4.09 -43.53 -28.24
CA THR A 819 5.47 -43.34 -27.71
C THR A 819 6.48 -44.05 -28.66
N PRO A 820 7.85 -43.96 -28.52
CA PRO A 820 8.62 -43.65 -27.35
C PRO A 820 10.02 -43.00 -27.57
N CYS A 821 10.64 -42.72 -26.43
CA CYS A 821 12.09 -42.80 -26.03
C CYS A 821 13.13 -41.88 -26.66
N GLY A 822 13.90 -41.34 -25.69
CA GLY A 822 15.23 -40.79 -25.75
C GLY A 822 15.49 -39.88 -24.57
#